data_71482ed0139c5d78393546f2fb57b2fd
#
_entry.id   71482ed0139c5d78393546f2fb57b2fd
#
_cell.length_a   1.000
_cell.length_b   1.000
_cell.length_c   1.000
_cell.angle_alpha   90.00
_cell.angle_beta   90.00
_cell.angle_gamma   90.00
#
_symmetry.space_group_name_H-M   'P 1'
#
loop_
_entity.id
_entity.type
_entity.pdbx_description
1 polymer ?
#
loop_
_entity_poly.entity_id
_entity_poly.type
_entity_poly.pdbx_seq_one_letter_code
_entity_poly.pdbx_strand_id
1 'polypeptide(L)'
;WATDAEGEDCLEIASLDGQDDPLRIGHGQLGRVLALTANPEGSEVAVASHDGAVLVANVAGNTVRKVGSSRQGEATGLVFSPSGRYLVWREALGNEGALGRLVGHDLAENRPFELTRGQFNDFSPTFSLDGRYLYFLSSRTIDPAYDEINFDLGFTNTVRPYVIPLSAEDPVPFGPSADGWAISETRKPEDEKPDKDAAKPEADVVLDIDGTEDRMVPLPVPAGRYDGLCATAEGVLWRRLASYTGVLGSGQLPGQETKDSIEAYDVTKRKLTVVVDACDDAAVSGDGRQLVVRNGDDLWVQPADARAEDEDRIAVNLNRLRRQLLPRDEWRQMFDENARLMRDHYWREDMNGIDWDAVCAGYRPLLERITTHDDLVDVLAETNAELNTSHTYVTPTGGHGDAKVAWLGADLGRNEKGEVVINRILDGESSDPKARSPLRAAGVAARAGDVIVAVDGKPTAGVPDINALLLGAAGGTVELTLARGDSKRRVAVVPVASEAGLRYHEWVASRVERVRERSRGRVGYVHVPNMMAEGWAEFHRLIEQASRCEAVVVDVRYNGGGHTSSLVLERLTRTVVGWGYARHMDFPEPYPGQGMRGPVVFITNPYAGSDGDIITAAAQNLGLGPVVGERSWGGVIGTDGRFELVDGTGVTQPRYAFAFHRHGFGVENHGTDPDIEVPLGPSDWENGEDLQLDVAVDEALARLEEKPAMAPPELPPAAFTG
;
A
#
# COMPACT_ATOMS: atom_id res chain seq x y z
N TRP A 1 -0.32 -24.94 -14.11
CA TRP A 1 -1.03 -23.75 -13.62
C TRP A 1 -2.29 -24.12 -12.85
N ALA A 2 -2.83 -23.19 -12.09
CA ALA A 2 -4.16 -23.32 -11.51
C ALA A 2 -5.23 -22.88 -12.53
N THR A 3 -6.39 -23.52 -12.52
CA THR A 3 -7.53 -23.18 -13.38
C THR A 3 -8.84 -23.43 -12.65
N ASP A 4 -9.83 -22.61 -12.91
CA ASP A 4 -11.20 -22.72 -12.43
C ASP A 4 -12.16 -23.30 -13.49
N ALA A 5 -11.64 -23.91 -14.54
CA ALA A 5 -12.39 -24.40 -15.69
C ALA A 5 -13.51 -25.41 -15.32
N GLU A 6 -13.45 -26.00 -14.12
CA GLU A 6 -14.46 -26.93 -13.58
C GLU A 6 -15.27 -26.32 -12.42
N GLY A 7 -15.18 -25.00 -12.24
CA GLY A 7 -15.90 -24.23 -11.22
C GLY A 7 -15.12 -23.97 -9.94
N GLU A 8 -14.24 -24.88 -9.52
CA GLU A 8 -13.33 -24.70 -8.38
C GLU A 8 -11.88 -24.82 -8.87
N ASP A 9 -10.95 -24.21 -8.14
CA ASP A 9 -9.54 -24.29 -8.52
C ASP A 9 -9.04 -25.74 -8.52
N CYS A 10 -8.37 -26.09 -9.59
CA CYS A 10 -7.62 -27.33 -9.74
C CYS A 10 -6.28 -27.05 -10.45
N LEU A 11 -5.35 -27.98 -10.37
CA LEU A 11 -4.10 -27.91 -11.13
C LEU A 11 -4.32 -28.48 -12.52
N GLU A 12 -3.93 -27.75 -13.53
CA GLU A 12 -3.93 -28.21 -14.91
C GLU A 12 -2.48 -28.36 -15.41
N ILE A 13 -2.17 -29.53 -15.90
CA ILE A 13 -0.84 -29.92 -16.40
C ILE A 13 -1.01 -30.25 -17.88
N ALA A 14 -0.32 -29.51 -18.74
CA ALA A 14 -0.36 -29.69 -20.18
C ALA A 14 1.04 -29.94 -20.75
N SER A 15 1.10 -30.68 -21.86
CA SER A 15 2.34 -30.82 -22.62
C SER A 15 2.71 -29.50 -23.31
N LEU A 16 4.00 -29.21 -23.41
CA LEU A 16 4.50 -27.95 -24.02
C LEU A 16 4.17 -27.85 -25.51
N ASP A 17 3.99 -29.00 -26.20
CA ASP A 17 3.64 -29.04 -27.61
C ASP A 17 2.12 -28.99 -27.85
N GLY A 18 1.32 -29.04 -26.78
CA GLY A 18 -0.16 -28.98 -26.84
C GLY A 18 -0.81 -30.17 -27.55
N GLN A 19 -0.11 -31.31 -27.66
CA GLN A 19 -0.61 -32.48 -28.38
C GLN A 19 -1.46 -33.40 -27.51
N ASP A 20 -1.24 -33.38 -26.20
CA ASP A 20 -1.98 -34.18 -25.24
C ASP A 20 -3.09 -33.35 -24.61
N ASP A 21 -4.20 -34.02 -24.24
CA ASP A 21 -5.23 -33.40 -23.44
C ASP A 21 -4.67 -33.03 -22.06
N PRO A 22 -4.96 -31.82 -21.52
CA PRO A 22 -4.45 -31.42 -20.24
C PRO A 22 -4.99 -32.32 -19.10
N LEU A 23 -4.10 -32.71 -18.20
CA LEU A 23 -4.45 -33.46 -16.99
C LEU A 23 -4.88 -32.47 -15.90
N ARG A 24 -6.08 -32.66 -15.31
CA ARG A 24 -6.56 -31.89 -14.18
C ARG A 24 -6.58 -32.73 -12.91
N ILE A 25 -6.02 -32.17 -11.83
CA ILE A 25 -5.91 -32.84 -10.53
C ILE A 25 -6.32 -31.91 -9.39
N GLY A 26 -6.76 -32.51 -8.28
CA GLY A 26 -7.04 -31.79 -7.04
C GLY A 26 -8.36 -31.01 -7.02
N HIS A 27 -9.28 -31.22 -7.97
CA HIS A 27 -10.58 -30.54 -7.99
C HIS A 27 -11.33 -30.68 -6.66
N GLY A 28 -11.80 -29.53 -6.10
CA GLY A 28 -12.51 -29.46 -4.81
C GLY A 28 -11.67 -29.81 -3.58
N GLN A 29 -10.33 -29.96 -3.70
CA GLN A 29 -9.44 -30.32 -2.60
C GLN A 29 -8.39 -29.24 -2.28
N LEU A 30 -8.21 -28.25 -3.17
CA LEU A 30 -7.13 -27.25 -3.06
C LEU A 30 -7.59 -25.98 -2.37
N GLY A 31 -8.90 -25.70 -2.34
CA GLY A 31 -9.39 -24.36 -2.09
C GLY A 31 -8.91 -23.39 -3.19
N ARG A 32 -8.95 -22.10 -2.94
CA ARG A 32 -8.33 -21.11 -3.86
C ARG A 32 -6.82 -21.21 -3.80
N VAL A 33 -6.20 -21.40 -4.96
CA VAL A 33 -4.75 -21.51 -5.11
C VAL A 33 -4.13 -20.12 -5.14
N LEU A 34 -3.36 -19.78 -4.10
CA LEU A 34 -2.64 -18.49 -4.01
C LEU A 34 -1.23 -18.56 -4.59
N ALA A 35 -0.57 -19.69 -4.43
CA ALA A 35 0.76 -19.95 -4.97
C ALA A 35 0.92 -21.44 -5.23
N LEU A 36 1.76 -21.78 -6.21
CA LEU A 36 2.13 -23.15 -6.51
C LEU A 36 3.60 -23.24 -6.94
N THR A 37 4.20 -24.40 -6.68
CA THR A 37 5.54 -24.74 -7.18
C THR A 37 5.62 -26.26 -7.41
N ALA A 38 6.29 -26.67 -8.49
CA ALA A 38 6.52 -28.08 -8.76
C ALA A 38 7.86 -28.53 -8.15
N ASN A 39 7.94 -29.80 -7.75
CA ASN A 39 9.22 -30.39 -7.42
C ASN A 39 10.09 -30.57 -8.68
N PRO A 40 11.41 -30.76 -8.53
CA PRO A 40 12.32 -30.86 -9.68
C PRO A 40 12.00 -31.96 -10.68
N GLU A 41 11.35 -33.02 -10.25
CA GLU A 41 10.94 -34.15 -11.11
C GLU A 41 9.58 -33.90 -11.81
N GLY A 42 8.81 -32.89 -11.38
CA GLY A 42 7.44 -32.65 -11.86
C GLY A 42 6.42 -33.68 -11.39
N SER A 43 6.78 -34.55 -10.42
CA SER A 43 5.91 -35.59 -9.87
C SER A 43 4.97 -35.09 -8.77
N GLU A 44 5.32 -34.00 -8.08
CA GLU A 44 4.52 -33.37 -7.04
C GLU A 44 4.46 -31.84 -7.23
N VAL A 45 3.32 -31.24 -6.85
CA VAL A 45 3.11 -29.80 -6.85
C VAL A 45 2.68 -29.37 -5.45
N ALA A 46 3.44 -28.44 -4.86
CA ALA A 46 3.04 -27.79 -3.62
C ALA A 46 2.12 -26.61 -3.91
N VAL A 47 1.11 -26.42 -3.08
CA VAL A 47 0.09 -25.38 -3.20
C VAL A 47 -0.09 -24.67 -1.85
N ALA A 48 -0.10 -23.34 -1.87
CA ALA A 48 -0.60 -22.52 -0.77
C ALA A 48 -2.06 -22.16 -1.06
N SER A 49 -2.96 -22.49 -0.13
CA SER A 49 -4.39 -22.22 -0.22
C SER A 49 -4.79 -20.97 0.56
N HIS A 50 -5.90 -20.34 0.17
CA HIS A 50 -6.45 -19.13 0.82
C HIS A 50 -6.76 -19.31 2.32
N ASP A 51 -7.03 -20.53 2.78
CA ASP A 51 -7.28 -20.88 4.18
C ASP A 51 -6.00 -21.06 5.00
N GLY A 52 -4.84 -20.75 4.39
CA GLY A 52 -3.52 -20.93 4.96
C GLY A 52 -3.00 -22.36 4.91
N ALA A 53 -3.70 -23.33 4.32
CA ALA A 53 -3.21 -24.68 4.14
C ALA A 53 -2.02 -24.73 3.17
N VAL A 54 -1.03 -25.57 3.48
CA VAL A 54 0.02 -25.98 2.55
C VAL A 54 -0.23 -27.43 2.17
N LEU A 55 -0.48 -27.63 0.87
CA LEU A 55 -0.89 -28.89 0.28
C LEU A 55 0.20 -29.40 -0.65
N VAL A 56 0.29 -30.73 -0.83
CA VAL A 56 1.12 -31.36 -1.86
C VAL A 56 0.22 -32.28 -2.67
N ALA A 57 0.13 -32.01 -3.97
CA ALA A 57 -0.60 -32.79 -4.95
C ALA A 57 0.38 -33.72 -5.69
N ASN A 58 0.09 -35.03 -5.69
CA ASN A 58 0.82 -35.99 -6.49
C ASN A 58 0.20 -36.11 -7.88
N VAL A 59 0.98 -35.85 -8.91
CA VAL A 59 0.51 -35.76 -10.29
C VAL A 59 -0.02 -37.11 -10.80
N ALA A 60 0.75 -38.18 -10.62
CA ALA A 60 0.39 -39.50 -11.14
C ALA A 60 -0.78 -40.15 -10.37
N GLY A 61 -0.82 -39.94 -9.06
CA GLY A 61 -1.82 -40.54 -8.17
C GLY A 61 -3.13 -39.76 -8.05
N ASN A 62 -3.19 -38.52 -8.56
CA ASN A 62 -4.27 -37.56 -8.35
C ASN A 62 -4.72 -37.51 -6.88
N THR A 63 -3.75 -37.40 -5.98
CA THR A 63 -3.99 -37.31 -4.53
C THR A 63 -3.44 -36.02 -3.98
N VAL A 64 -4.17 -35.42 -3.03
CA VAL A 64 -3.76 -34.20 -2.34
C VAL A 64 -3.61 -34.52 -0.85
N ARG A 65 -2.51 -34.07 -0.24
CA ARG A 65 -2.27 -34.19 1.19
C ARG A 65 -1.88 -32.86 1.80
N LYS A 66 -2.38 -32.56 2.99
CA LYS A 66 -1.98 -31.39 3.76
C LYS A 66 -0.67 -31.68 4.48
N VAL A 67 0.32 -30.82 4.31
CA VAL A 67 1.66 -30.94 4.94
C VAL A 67 1.94 -29.85 5.96
N GLY A 68 1.16 -28.77 5.94
CA GLY A 68 1.31 -27.67 6.88
C GLY A 68 0.17 -26.68 6.84
N SER A 69 0.28 -25.63 7.65
CA SER A 69 -0.65 -24.49 7.60
C SER A 69 -0.02 -23.24 8.20
N SER A 70 -0.39 -22.09 7.70
CA SER A 70 -0.15 -20.78 8.29
C SER A 70 -1.44 -20.26 8.88
N ARG A 71 -1.48 -19.93 10.18
CA ARG A 71 -2.73 -19.59 10.90
C ARG A 71 -2.94 -18.08 11.09
N GLN A 72 -1.90 -17.29 10.91
CA GLN A 72 -1.91 -15.84 11.13
C GLN A 72 -1.78 -15.05 9.81
N GLY A 73 -2.05 -15.70 8.71
CA GLY A 73 -1.92 -15.17 7.35
C GLY A 73 -1.56 -16.29 6.37
N GLU A 74 -1.26 -15.93 5.15
CA GLU A 74 -0.99 -16.88 4.07
C GLU A 74 0.41 -17.48 4.16
N ALA A 75 0.53 -18.73 3.75
CA ALA A 75 1.82 -19.34 3.47
C ALA A 75 2.38 -18.78 2.15
N THR A 76 3.63 -18.36 2.13
CA THR A 76 4.27 -17.78 0.93
C THR A 76 5.67 -18.34 0.71
N GLY A 77 6.21 -18.17 -0.50
CA GLY A 77 7.58 -18.58 -0.80
C GLY A 77 7.79 -20.11 -0.73
N LEU A 78 6.82 -20.87 -1.25
CA LEU A 78 6.95 -22.33 -1.34
C LEU A 78 8.13 -22.71 -2.22
N VAL A 79 9.04 -23.56 -1.72
CA VAL A 79 10.19 -24.04 -2.47
C VAL A 79 10.53 -25.48 -2.10
N PHE A 80 10.73 -26.33 -3.11
CA PHE A 80 11.29 -27.67 -2.91
C PHE A 80 12.82 -27.62 -2.88
N SER A 81 13.42 -28.52 -2.09
CA SER A 81 14.85 -28.82 -2.23
C SER A 81 15.15 -29.43 -3.60
N PRO A 82 16.39 -29.34 -4.09
CA PRO A 82 16.79 -29.96 -5.38
C PRO A 82 16.52 -31.49 -5.45
N SER A 83 16.51 -32.17 -4.33
CA SER A 83 16.13 -33.60 -4.24
C SER A 83 14.61 -33.84 -4.24
N GLY A 84 13.79 -32.80 -4.13
CA GLY A 84 12.33 -32.93 -3.96
C GLY A 84 11.89 -33.43 -2.57
N ARG A 85 12.82 -33.77 -1.68
CA ARG A 85 12.52 -34.35 -0.37
C ARG A 85 11.94 -33.35 0.62
N TYR A 86 12.50 -32.13 0.65
CA TYR A 86 12.10 -31.09 1.59
C TYR A 86 11.28 -30.02 0.89
N LEU A 87 10.17 -29.59 1.51
CA LEU A 87 9.40 -28.42 1.14
C LEU A 87 9.54 -27.37 2.22
N VAL A 88 9.92 -26.14 1.88
CA VAL A 88 10.08 -25.02 2.80
C VAL A 88 9.16 -23.88 2.36
N TRP A 89 8.63 -23.12 3.35
CA TRP A 89 7.80 -21.93 3.10
C TRP A 89 7.92 -20.94 4.25
N ARG A 90 7.43 -19.72 4.03
CA ARG A 90 7.21 -18.73 5.08
C ARG A 90 5.86 -18.95 5.74
N GLU A 91 5.84 -19.09 7.07
CA GLU A 91 4.64 -19.02 7.89
C GLU A 91 4.52 -17.62 8.50
N ALA A 92 3.35 -16.97 8.33
CA ALA A 92 3.07 -15.69 8.95
C ALA A 92 2.79 -15.84 10.45
N LEU A 93 3.35 -14.95 11.29
CA LEU A 93 3.22 -14.98 12.75
C LEU A 93 2.49 -13.79 13.34
N GLY A 94 1.99 -12.87 12.54
CA GLY A 94 1.31 -11.67 12.99
C GLY A 94 0.66 -10.97 11.81
N ASN A 95 0.17 -9.75 12.05
CA ASN A 95 -0.42 -8.93 11.01
C ASN A 95 0.49 -8.89 9.77
N GLU A 96 -0.12 -8.81 8.62
CA GLU A 96 0.50 -8.93 7.30
C GLU A 96 1.90 -8.34 7.19
N GLY A 97 2.89 -9.21 6.99
CA GLY A 97 4.28 -8.82 6.75
C GLY A 97 5.15 -8.45 7.96
N ALA A 98 4.59 -8.26 9.15
CA ALA A 98 5.36 -7.80 10.30
C ALA A 98 6.36 -8.85 10.83
N LEU A 99 5.93 -10.11 10.94
CA LEU A 99 6.74 -11.24 11.40
C LEU A 99 6.47 -12.46 10.53
N GLY A 100 7.51 -13.24 10.28
CA GLY A 100 7.42 -14.50 9.56
C GLY A 100 8.58 -15.41 9.90
N ARG A 101 8.34 -16.72 9.88
CA ARG A 101 9.38 -17.72 10.08
C ARG A 101 9.43 -18.68 8.90
N LEU A 102 10.59 -19.28 8.72
CA LEU A 102 10.78 -20.35 7.76
C LEU A 102 10.51 -21.67 8.43
N VAL A 103 9.59 -22.42 7.88
CA VAL A 103 9.23 -23.76 8.30
C VAL A 103 9.26 -24.70 7.11
N GLY A 104 9.31 -25.99 7.36
CA GLY A 104 9.30 -26.95 6.26
C GLY A 104 8.75 -28.30 6.68
N HIS A 105 8.72 -29.20 5.69
CA HIS A 105 8.26 -30.57 5.83
C HIS A 105 9.19 -31.55 5.12
N ASP A 106 9.67 -32.57 5.81
CA ASP A 106 10.33 -33.73 5.20
C ASP A 106 9.23 -34.63 4.62
N LEU A 107 9.10 -34.62 3.32
CA LEU A 107 8.04 -35.33 2.60
C LEU A 107 8.22 -36.86 2.63
N ALA A 108 9.47 -37.33 2.77
CA ALA A 108 9.77 -38.75 2.86
C ALA A 108 9.47 -39.33 4.27
N GLU A 109 9.84 -38.59 5.33
CA GLU A 109 9.54 -38.96 6.69
C GLU A 109 8.19 -38.48 7.21
N ASN A 110 7.49 -37.65 6.43
CA ASN A 110 6.24 -36.99 6.79
C ASN A 110 6.36 -36.24 8.14
N ARG A 111 7.40 -35.45 8.27
CA ARG A 111 7.75 -34.75 9.53
C ARG A 111 7.94 -33.25 9.30
N PRO A 112 7.22 -32.36 10.04
CA PRO A 112 7.46 -30.93 9.99
C PRO A 112 8.76 -30.57 10.72
N PHE A 113 9.37 -29.44 10.32
CA PHE A 113 10.52 -28.83 11.00
C PHE A 113 10.48 -27.30 10.92
N GLU A 114 11.25 -26.65 11.81
CA GLU A 114 11.40 -25.19 11.84
C GLU A 114 12.85 -24.83 11.54
N LEU A 115 13.06 -23.79 10.72
CA LEU A 115 14.39 -23.30 10.36
C LEU A 115 14.73 -21.99 11.07
N THR A 116 13.71 -21.13 11.32
CA THR A 116 13.89 -19.86 12.03
C THR A 116 12.81 -19.67 13.11
N ARG A 117 13.11 -18.89 14.15
CA ARG A 117 12.23 -18.74 15.34
C ARG A 117 11.15 -17.68 15.19
N GLY A 118 11.18 -16.86 14.13
CA GLY A 118 10.15 -15.84 13.88
C GLY A 118 10.27 -14.58 14.73
N GLN A 119 11.47 -14.21 15.16
CA GLN A 119 11.72 -12.91 15.80
C GLN A 119 11.71 -11.76 14.80
N PHE A 120 11.88 -12.08 13.53
CA PHE A 120 11.94 -11.12 12.42
C PHE A 120 11.00 -11.57 11.31
N ASN A 121 10.91 -10.80 10.24
CA ASN A 121 10.26 -11.26 9.03
C ASN A 121 11.30 -11.97 8.16
N ASP A 122 11.26 -13.31 8.15
CA ASP A 122 12.06 -14.15 7.27
C ASP A 122 11.18 -14.63 6.12
N PHE A 123 11.61 -14.41 4.87
CA PHE A 123 10.76 -14.64 3.69
C PHE A 123 11.58 -14.95 2.43
N SER A 124 10.92 -15.29 1.33
CA SER A 124 11.52 -15.65 0.04
C SER A 124 12.64 -16.70 0.16
N PRO A 125 12.38 -17.86 0.79
CA PRO A 125 13.40 -18.91 0.86
C PRO A 125 13.68 -19.50 -0.52
N THR A 126 14.94 -19.87 -0.79
CA THR A 126 15.37 -20.59 -2.00
C THR A 126 16.55 -21.48 -1.69
N PHE A 127 16.53 -22.74 -2.15
CA PHE A 127 17.68 -23.62 -2.03
C PHE A 127 18.74 -23.28 -3.09
N SER A 128 20.01 -23.41 -2.75
CA SER A 128 21.06 -23.46 -3.76
C SER A 128 20.84 -24.65 -4.68
N LEU A 129 21.26 -24.55 -5.95
CA LEU A 129 21.05 -25.62 -6.93
C LEU A 129 21.80 -26.91 -6.58
N ASP A 130 22.89 -26.81 -5.79
CA ASP A 130 23.65 -27.94 -5.28
C ASP A 130 23.08 -28.55 -3.99
N GLY A 131 22.01 -27.96 -3.43
CA GLY A 131 21.33 -28.46 -2.24
C GLY A 131 22.08 -28.30 -0.93
N ARG A 132 23.18 -27.54 -0.87
CA ARG A 132 24.00 -27.33 0.34
C ARG A 132 23.53 -26.17 1.20
N TYR A 133 22.81 -25.21 0.61
CA TYR A 133 22.46 -23.96 1.26
C TYR A 133 20.98 -23.63 1.08
N LEU A 134 20.39 -22.98 2.09
CA LEU A 134 19.15 -22.27 1.97
C LEU A 134 19.43 -20.77 2.08
N TYR A 135 19.06 -20.02 1.06
CA TYR A 135 19.07 -18.56 1.06
C TYR A 135 17.68 -18.03 1.39
N PHE A 136 17.61 -16.87 2.02
CA PHE A 136 16.34 -16.20 2.30
C PHE A 136 16.56 -14.72 2.56
N LEU A 137 15.50 -13.94 2.49
CA LEU A 137 15.47 -12.52 2.88
C LEU A 137 15.03 -12.39 4.33
N SER A 138 15.64 -11.46 5.06
CA SER A 138 15.28 -11.19 6.45
C SER A 138 15.36 -9.71 6.79
N SER A 139 14.35 -9.21 7.50
CA SER A 139 14.31 -7.84 8.02
C SER A 139 15.01 -7.69 9.38
N ARG A 140 16.20 -8.30 9.55
CA ARG A 140 17.01 -8.30 10.80
C ARG A 140 17.90 -7.08 10.95
N THR A 141 17.99 -6.21 9.96
CA THR A 141 18.80 -5.01 10.05
C THR A 141 18.00 -3.91 10.73
N ILE A 142 18.21 -3.77 12.04
CA ILE A 142 17.53 -2.77 12.86
C ILE A 142 18.49 -1.59 13.04
N ASP A 143 18.61 -0.77 11.98
CA ASP A 143 19.44 0.43 11.95
C ASP A 143 18.52 1.66 11.80
N PRO A 144 18.25 2.39 12.91
CA PRO A 144 17.29 3.47 12.90
C PRO A 144 17.86 4.73 12.25
N ALA A 145 17.04 5.42 11.45
CA ALA A 145 17.32 6.72 10.88
C ALA A 145 16.38 7.78 11.46
N TYR A 146 16.88 8.98 11.68
CA TYR A 146 16.07 10.09 12.16
C TYR A 146 15.13 10.62 11.07
N ASP A 147 13.91 10.89 11.48
CA ASP A 147 12.95 11.73 10.77
C ASP A 147 13.29 13.21 11.00
N GLU A 148 13.30 14.00 9.92
CA GLU A 148 13.69 15.42 9.97
C GLU A 148 12.59 16.34 10.53
N ILE A 149 11.33 15.89 10.59
CA ILE A 149 10.18 16.72 11.04
C ILE A 149 9.90 16.52 12.53
N ASN A 150 9.81 15.26 12.97
CA ASN A 150 9.35 14.92 14.33
C ASN A 150 10.47 14.46 15.25
N PHE A 151 11.67 14.32 14.74
CA PHE A 151 12.80 13.75 15.48
C PHE A 151 12.56 12.28 15.92
N ASP A 152 11.61 11.60 15.28
CA ASP A 152 11.38 10.18 15.50
C ASP A 152 12.41 9.32 14.79
N LEU A 153 12.51 8.08 15.20
CA LEU A 153 13.40 7.11 14.60
C LEU A 153 12.58 6.07 13.81
N GLY A 154 12.90 5.93 12.54
CA GLY A 154 12.29 4.96 11.64
C GLY A 154 13.31 3.99 11.05
N PHE A 155 12.84 2.93 10.41
CA PHE A 155 13.67 1.88 9.79
C PHE A 155 13.34 1.79 8.31
N THR A 156 14.24 2.23 7.44
CA THR A 156 13.98 2.35 5.99
C THR A 156 14.60 1.24 5.14
N ASN A 157 15.72 0.65 5.61
CA ASN A 157 16.47 -0.39 4.89
C ASN A 157 16.76 -1.55 5.84
N THR A 158 15.78 -2.43 6.02
CA THR A 158 15.86 -3.49 7.04
C THR A 158 16.21 -4.85 6.46
N VAL A 159 16.06 -5.05 5.14
CA VAL A 159 16.16 -6.37 4.51
C VAL A 159 17.56 -6.64 4.02
N ARG A 160 18.08 -7.83 4.33
CA ARG A 160 19.30 -8.40 3.76
C ARG A 160 19.05 -9.85 3.37
N PRO A 161 19.75 -10.37 2.34
CA PRO A 161 19.79 -11.80 2.10
C PRO A 161 20.70 -12.49 3.13
N TYR A 162 20.27 -13.66 3.58
CA TYR A 162 20.95 -14.55 4.51
C TYR A 162 21.13 -15.92 3.89
N VAL A 163 22.09 -16.68 4.41
CA VAL A 163 22.34 -18.07 4.04
C VAL A 163 22.43 -18.95 5.26
N ILE A 164 21.83 -20.14 5.21
CA ILE A 164 21.97 -21.22 6.17
C ILE A 164 22.67 -22.38 5.46
N PRO A 165 23.89 -22.80 5.86
CA PRO A 165 24.42 -24.12 5.53
C PRO A 165 23.48 -25.20 6.05
N LEU A 166 22.99 -26.08 5.19
CA LEU A 166 22.00 -27.10 5.57
C LEU A 166 22.63 -28.20 6.41
N SER A 167 23.85 -28.62 6.07
CA SER A 167 24.65 -29.49 6.94
C SER A 167 25.51 -28.68 7.93
N ALA A 168 25.65 -29.17 9.15
CA ALA A 168 26.57 -28.61 10.14
C ALA A 168 28.05 -28.74 9.75
N GLU A 169 28.35 -29.62 8.79
CA GLU A 169 29.70 -29.82 8.28
C GLU A 169 30.04 -28.90 7.10
N ASP A 170 29.02 -28.27 6.45
CA ASP A 170 29.24 -27.39 5.34
C ASP A 170 29.70 -25.98 5.79
N PRO A 171 30.80 -25.45 5.20
CA PRO A 171 31.23 -24.09 5.48
C PRO A 171 30.29 -23.08 4.78
N VAL A 172 30.20 -21.87 5.35
CA VAL A 172 29.54 -20.78 4.61
C VAL A 172 30.29 -20.45 3.31
N PRO A 173 29.60 -20.11 2.23
CA PRO A 173 30.22 -19.93 0.89
C PRO A 173 31.31 -18.85 0.84
N PHE A 174 31.30 -17.91 1.77
CA PHE A 174 32.23 -16.77 1.84
C PHE A 174 32.96 -16.67 3.20
N GLY A 175 32.83 -17.69 4.04
CA GLY A 175 33.54 -17.82 5.31
C GLY A 175 34.92 -18.52 5.20
N PRO A 176 35.66 -18.66 6.27
CA PRO A 176 36.84 -19.54 6.31
C PRO A 176 36.40 -20.99 6.10
N SER A 177 37.19 -21.75 5.34
CA SER A 177 36.97 -23.18 5.17
C SER A 177 37.25 -23.92 6.50
N ALA A 178 36.44 -24.93 6.81
CA ALA A 178 36.65 -25.78 7.98
C ALA A 178 38.03 -26.52 7.97
N ASP A 179 38.56 -26.79 6.78
CA ASP A 179 39.87 -27.44 6.60
C ASP A 179 41.07 -26.48 6.74
N GLY A 180 40.81 -25.20 6.99
CA GLY A 180 41.80 -24.14 7.02
C GLY A 180 42.35 -23.82 5.62
N TRP A 181 43.22 -22.82 5.56
CA TRP A 181 43.89 -22.46 4.30
C TRP A 181 45.10 -23.37 4.11
N ALA A 182 45.11 -24.15 3.04
CA ALA A 182 46.32 -24.87 2.63
C ALA A 182 47.39 -23.84 2.26
N ILE A 183 48.46 -23.76 3.04
CA ILE A 183 49.53 -22.78 2.86
C ILE A 183 50.36 -23.03 1.59
N SER A 184 50.11 -24.10 0.84
CA SER A 184 51.02 -24.59 -0.22
C SER A 184 50.44 -24.80 -1.59
N GLU A 185 49.28 -24.33 -1.96
CA GLU A 185 48.83 -24.40 -3.36
C GLU A 185 48.43 -23.06 -3.91
N THR A 186 49.35 -22.37 -4.55
CA THR A 186 49.06 -21.40 -5.58
C THR A 186 48.43 -22.12 -6.80
N ARG A 187 47.17 -22.47 -6.71
CA ARG A 187 46.39 -22.92 -7.88
C ARG A 187 46.19 -21.75 -8.78
N LYS A 188 46.79 -21.80 -9.98
CA LYS A 188 46.49 -20.82 -11.05
C LYS A 188 45.07 -21.03 -11.54
N PRO A 189 44.29 -19.98 -11.76
CA PRO A 189 42.87 -20.07 -12.15
C PRO A 189 42.62 -20.58 -13.59
N GLU A 190 43.59 -21.11 -14.31
CA GLU A 190 43.45 -21.34 -15.74
C GLU A 190 43.21 -22.79 -16.22
N ASP A 191 43.10 -23.78 -15.32
CA ASP A 191 43.11 -25.18 -15.76
C ASP A 191 41.85 -26.02 -15.53
N GLU A 192 40.73 -25.45 -15.06
CA GLU A 192 39.45 -26.16 -15.07
C GLU A 192 38.51 -25.58 -16.12
N LYS A 193 38.50 -26.16 -17.31
CA LYS A 193 37.36 -26.01 -18.22
C LYS A 193 36.18 -26.71 -17.56
N PRO A 194 35.03 -26.04 -17.38
CA PRO A 194 33.84 -26.70 -16.87
C PRO A 194 33.48 -27.85 -17.80
N ASP A 195 33.40 -29.04 -17.26
CA ASP A 195 32.88 -30.21 -17.93
C ASP A 195 31.42 -29.96 -18.25
N LYS A 196 31.11 -29.76 -19.55
CA LYS A 196 29.75 -29.43 -20.02
C LYS A 196 28.78 -30.59 -19.93
N ASP A 197 29.25 -31.78 -19.57
CA ASP A 197 28.46 -33.01 -19.47
C ASP A 197 28.49 -33.62 -18.05
N ALA A 198 28.83 -32.86 -17.03
CA ALA A 198 28.69 -33.35 -15.66
C ALA A 198 27.17 -33.55 -15.37
N ALA A 199 26.78 -34.82 -15.32
CA ALA A 199 25.46 -35.22 -14.82
C ALA A 199 25.19 -34.50 -13.51
N LYS A 200 23.96 -33.93 -13.36
CA LYS A 200 23.49 -33.39 -12.08
C LYS A 200 23.85 -34.39 -10.98
N PRO A 201 24.58 -34.00 -9.94
CA PRO A 201 24.65 -34.86 -8.77
C PRO A 201 23.22 -34.96 -8.24
N GLU A 202 22.69 -36.17 -8.12
CA GLU A 202 21.60 -36.47 -7.17
C GLU A 202 22.19 -36.22 -5.77
N ALA A 203 22.33 -34.98 -5.40
CA ALA A 203 22.81 -34.61 -4.10
C ALA A 203 21.69 -34.89 -3.11
N ASP A 204 21.79 -35.97 -2.33
CA ASP A 204 20.97 -36.10 -1.12
C ASP A 204 21.22 -34.87 -0.27
N VAL A 205 20.17 -34.02 -0.20
CA VAL A 205 20.22 -32.83 0.65
C VAL A 205 20.30 -33.29 2.11
N VAL A 206 21.40 -33.01 2.76
CA VAL A 206 21.58 -33.26 4.20
C VAL A 206 21.06 -32.05 4.95
N LEU A 207 20.06 -32.22 5.79
CA LEU A 207 19.46 -31.15 6.59
C LEU A 207 19.64 -31.45 8.09
N ASP A 208 20.59 -30.74 8.72
CA ASP A 208 20.73 -30.70 10.15
C ASP A 208 19.88 -29.55 10.73
N ILE A 209 18.74 -29.89 11.30
CA ILE A 209 17.78 -28.89 11.80
C ILE A 209 18.34 -28.20 13.05
N ASP A 210 18.98 -28.97 13.95
CA ASP A 210 19.55 -28.40 15.17
C ASP A 210 20.68 -27.41 14.84
N GLY A 211 20.64 -26.23 15.44
CA GLY A 211 21.65 -25.18 15.25
C GLY A 211 21.59 -24.43 13.94
N THR A 212 20.48 -24.48 13.17
CA THR A 212 20.30 -23.71 11.93
C THR A 212 20.47 -22.19 12.13
N GLU A 213 19.98 -21.65 13.24
CA GLU A 213 20.13 -20.22 13.54
C GLU A 213 21.59 -19.85 13.89
N ASP A 214 22.36 -20.76 14.48
CA ASP A 214 23.77 -20.51 14.81
C ASP A 214 24.67 -20.55 13.57
N ARG A 215 24.23 -21.26 12.51
CA ARG A 215 24.92 -21.34 11.21
C ARG A 215 24.52 -20.25 10.24
N MET A 216 23.45 -19.51 10.54
CA MET A 216 22.92 -18.46 9.68
C MET A 216 23.85 -17.25 9.61
N VAL A 217 24.19 -16.82 8.41
CA VAL A 217 25.02 -15.63 8.21
C VAL A 217 24.44 -14.71 7.12
N PRO A 218 24.58 -13.37 7.26
CA PRO A 218 24.18 -12.45 6.20
C PRO A 218 25.13 -12.51 5.00
N LEU A 219 24.62 -12.37 3.81
CA LEU A 219 25.45 -12.12 2.63
C LEU A 219 26.17 -10.77 2.80
N PRO A 220 27.41 -10.65 2.29
CA PRO A 220 28.21 -9.42 2.43
C PRO A 220 27.76 -8.33 1.43
N VAL A 221 26.48 -7.96 1.50
CA VAL A 221 25.85 -6.91 0.72
C VAL A 221 25.16 -5.91 1.65
N PRO A 222 24.95 -4.65 1.26
CA PRO A 222 24.23 -3.69 2.08
C PRO A 222 22.80 -4.16 2.39
N ALA A 223 22.25 -3.67 3.48
CA ALA A 223 20.82 -3.76 3.72
C ALA A 223 20.07 -2.82 2.76
N GLY A 224 18.85 -3.18 2.39
CA GLY A 224 18.05 -2.43 1.43
C GLY A 224 16.58 -2.80 1.51
N ARG A 225 15.87 -2.50 0.44
CA ARG A 225 14.50 -2.93 0.19
C ARG A 225 14.58 -4.03 -0.88
N TYR A 226 14.52 -5.28 -0.47
CA TYR A 226 14.71 -6.44 -1.33
C TYR A 226 13.50 -7.37 -1.26
N ASP A 227 13.21 -8.03 -2.40
CA ASP A 227 12.15 -9.01 -2.56
C ASP A 227 12.52 -10.04 -3.64
N GLY A 228 11.75 -11.15 -3.73
CA GLY A 228 11.85 -12.12 -4.82
C GLY A 228 13.21 -12.78 -4.94
N LEU A 229 13.79 -13.27 -3.84
CA LEU A 229 15.06 -13.98 -3.84
C LEU A 229 14.95 -15.31 -4.59
N CYS A 230 15.86 -15.55 -5.54
CA CYS A 230 15.95 -16.78 -6.31
C CYS A 230 17.39 -17.26 -6.43
N ALA A 231 17.58 -18.58 -6.46
CA ALA A 231 18.89 -19.19 -6.74
C ALA A 231 19.20 -19.09 -8.24
N THR A 232 20.49 -18.87 -8.53
CA THR A 232 21.05 -18.92 -9.89
C THR A 232 22.17 -19.94 -9.97
N ALA A 233 22.69 -20.20 -11.16
CA ALA A 233 23.82 -21.12 -11.34
C ALA A 233 25.09 -20.69 -10.59
N GLU A 234 25.31 -19.39 -10.41
CA GLU A 234 26.50 -18.80 -9.78
C GLU A 234 26.25 -18.29 -8.34
N GLY A 235 24.99 -18.28 -7.88
CA GLY A 235 24.65 -17.78 -6.56
C GLY A 235 23.18 -17.46 -6.39
N VAL A 236 22.85 -16.19 -6.16
CA VAL A 236 21.47 -15.73 -5.93
C VAL A 236 21.23 -14.39 -6.59
N LEU A 237 19.98 -14.14 -6.96
CA LEU A 237 19.51 -12.84 -7.38
C LEU A 237 18.27 -12.43 -6.58
N TRP A 238 17.98 -11.13 -6.56
CA TRP A 238 16.79 -10.56 -5.93
C TRP A 238 16.35 -9.31 -6.67
N ARG A 239 15.10 -8.93 -6.47
CA ARG A 239 14.57 -7.64 -6.87
C ARG A 239 14.91 -6.60 -5.81
N ARG A 240 15.61 -5.55 -6.21
CA ARG A 240 15.80 -4.35 -5.42
C ARG A 240 14.67 -3.38 -5.74
N LEU A 241 13.82 -3.15 -4.76
CA LEU A 241 12.72 -2.21 -4.88
C LEU A 241 13.26 -0.78 -5.04
N ALA A 242 12.59 0.01 -5.85
CA ALA A 242 12.95 1.39 -6.13
C ALA A 242 13.23 2.19 -4.85
N SER A 243 14.13 3.16 -4.94
CA SER A 243 14.47 4.02 -3.81
C SER A 243 13.23 4.67 -3.23
N TYR A 244 13.15 4.70 -1.91
CA TYR A 244 12.04 5.34 -1.22
C TYR A 244 12.05 6.85 -1.46
N THR A 245 11.04 7.35 -2.15
CA THR A 245 10.86 8.77 -2.46
C THR A 245 9.76 9.42 -1.61
N GLY A 246 9.25 8.68 -0.62
CA GLY A 246 8.04 9.00 0.11
C GLY A 246 6.77 8.57 -0.66
N VAL A 247 5.74 8.21 0.06
CA VAL A 247 4.47 7.70 -0.50
C VAL A 247 3.69 8.75 -1.30
N LEU A 248 4.00 10.04 -1.14
CA LEU A 248 3.43 11.14 -1.92
C LEU A 248 4.24 11.46 -3.19
N GLY A 249 5.37 10.79 -3.41
CA GLY A 249 6.20 10.94 -4.60
C GLY A 249 6.98 12.26 -4.67
N SER A 250 7.13 12.97 -3.55
CA SER A 250 7.74 14.32 -3.51
C SER A 250 9.26 14.34 -3.76
N GLY A 251 9.92 13.21 -3.82
CA GLY A 251 11.34 13.10 -4.13
C GLY A 251 11.65 12.82 -5.60
N GLN A 252 10.62 12.75 -6.46
CA GLN A 252 10.79 12.42 -7.88
C GLN A 252 10.71 13.66 -8.76
N LEU A 253 11.62 13.75 -9.72
CA LEU A 253 11.49 14.73 -10.80
C LEU A 253 10.58 14.17 -11.89
N PRO A 254 9.78 15.00 -12.58
CA PRO A 254 8.96 14.54 -13.70
C PRO A 254 9.81 13.80 -14.75
N GLY A 255 9.39 12.59 -15.11
CA GLY A 255 10.11 11.73 -16.07
C GLY A 255 11.32 10.99 -15.51
N GLN A 256 11.57 11.05 -14.20
CA GLN A 256 12.61 10.29 -13.50
C GLN A 256 12.00 9.30 -12.49
N GLU A 257 11.00 8.56 -12.92
CA GLU A 257 10.44 7.50 -12.09
C GLU A 257 11.49 6.40 -11.91
N THR A 258 11.86 6.14 -10.64
CA THR A 258 12.74 5.03 -10.31
C THR A 258 11.95 3.73 -10.35
N LYS A 259 12.39 2.76 -11.18
CA LYS A 259 11.83 1.42 -11.23
C LYS A 259 12.65 0.45 -10.38
N ASP A 260 12.04 -0.68 -10.08
CA ASP A 260 12.74 -1.80 -9.45
C ASP A 260 13.84 -2.31 -10.36
N SER A 261 14.91 -2.84 -9.78
CA SER A 261 16.05 -3.42 -10.50
C SER A 261 16.31 -4.84 -10.03
N ILE A 262 17.02 -5.62 -10.83
CA ILE A 262 17.46 -6.96 -10.42
C ILE A 262 18.96 -6.91 -10.16
N GLU A 263 19.32 -7.35 -8.95
CA GLU A 263 20.70 -7.53 -8.50
C GLU A 263 21.01 -9.02 -8.38
N ALA A 264 22.17 -9.45 -8.89
CA ALA A 264 22.69 -10.80 -8.73
C ALA A 264 23.97 -10.78 -7.92
N TYR A 265 24.13 -11.73 -7.00
CA TYR A 265 25.32 -11.91 -6.18
C TYR A 265 25.96 -13.26 -6.51
N ASP A 266 27.13 -13.21 -7.13
CA ASP A 266 27.99 -14.36 -7.36
C ASP A 266 28.71 -14.71 -6.03
N VAL A 267 28.35 -15.85 -5.46
CA VAL A 267 28.88 -16.27 -4.13
C VAL A 267 30.36 -16.68 -4.20
N THR A 268 30.83 -17.18 -5.35
CA THR A 268 32.22 -17.61 -5.56
C THR A 268 33.12 -16.40 -5.78
N LYS A 269 32.73 -15.49 -6.68
CA LYS A 269 33.49 -14.26 -6.98
C LYS A 269 33.25 -13.16 -5.93
N ARG A 270 32.25 -13.34 -5.05
CA ARG A 270 31.82 -12.36 -4.03
C ARG A 270 31.50 -11.00 -4.64
N LYS A 271 30.79 -11.02 -5.76
CA LYS A 271 30.50 -9.82 -6.56
C LYS A 271 28.99 -9.58 -6.70
N LEU A 272 28.55 -8.40 -6.34
CA LEU A 272 27.22 -7.90 -6.62
C LEU A 272 27.20 -7.22 -7.99
N THR A 273 26.21 -7.52 -8.82
CA THR A 273 26.04 -6.96 -10.16
C THR A 273 24.57 -6.59 -10.37
N VAL A 274 24.29 -5.40 -10.90
CA VAL A 274 22.96 -5.05 -11.38
C VAL A 274 22.79 -5.67 -12.76
N VAL A 275 21.91 -6.66 -12.88
CA VAL A 275 21.70 -7.41 -14.14
C VAL A 275 20.55 -6.82 -14.96
N VAL A 276 19.59 -6.13 -14.29
CA VAL A 276 18.49 -5.38 -14.93
C VAL A 276 18.33 -4.05 -14.20
N ASP A 277 18.42 -2.94 -14.94
CA ASP A 277 18.31 -1.58 -14.34
C ASP A 277 16.87 -1.19 -14.02
N ALA A 278 15.88 -1.71 -14.76
CA ALA A 278 14.47 -1.37 -14.57
C ALA A 278 13.57 -2.53 -14.99
N CYS A 279 12.66 -2.95 -14.11
CA CYS A 279 11.66 -3.98 -14.40
C CYS A 279 10.41 -3.77 -13.55
N ASP A 280 9.31 -4.35 -14.02
CA ASP A 280 8.09 -4.50 -13.21
C ASP A 280 8.05 -5.89 -12.55
N ASP A 281 8.60 -6.91 -13.25
CA ASP A 281 8.64 -8.29 -12.73
C ASP A 281 9.74 -9.11 -13.42
N ALA A 282 10.18 -10.20 -12.77
CA ALA A 282 11.16 -11.11 -13.32
C ALA A 282 11.05 -12.52 -12.74
N ALA A 283 11.38 -13.54 -13.55
CA ALA A 283 11.37 -14.93 -13.13
C ALA A 283 12.62 -15.67 -13.66
N VAL A 284 13.20 -16.53 -12.81
CA VAL A 284 14.39 -17.33 -13.12
C VAL A 284 13.98 -18.69 -13.65
N SER A 285 14.69 -19.20 -14.65
CA SER A 285 14.53 -20.58 -15.16
C SER A 285 14.92 -21.62 -14.09
N GLY A 286 14.36 -22.83 -14.18
CA GLY A 286 14.59 -23.90 -13.22
C GLY A 286 16.06 -24.34 -13.10
N ASP A 287 16.89 -24.09 -14.12
CA ASP A 287 18.34 -24.34 -14.08
C ASP A 287 19.18 -23.15 -13.58
N GLY A 288 18.52 -22.04 -13.20
CA GLY A 288 19.16 -20.84 -12.66
C GLY A 288 19.96 -20.01 -13.66
N ARG A 289 19.84 -20.27 -14.97
CA ARG A 289 20.70 -19.66 -16.00
C ARG A 289 20.05 -18.53 -16.77
N GLN A 290 18.73 -18.57 -16.91
CA GLN A 290 17.96 -17.59 -17.69
C GLN A 290 17.04 -16.79 -16.78
N LEU A 291 16.85 -15.54 -17.13
CA LEU A 291 15.94 -14.60 -16.50
C LEU A 291 14.94 -14.10 -17.54
N VAL A 292 13.67 -14.29 -17.28
CA VAL A 292 12.58 -13.61 -18.01
C VAL A 292 12.28 -12.30 -17.28
N VAL A 293 12.22 -11.20 -18.02
CA VAL A 293 12.00 -9.86 -17.47
C VAL A 293 10.83 -9.21 -18.18
N ARG A 294 9.93 -8.60 -17.41
CA ARG A 294 8.83 -7.75 -17.89
C ARG A 294 9.07 -6.30 -17.46
N ASN A 295 8.89 -5.36 -18.39
CA ASN A 295 8.92 -3.92 -18.13
C ASN A 295 7.90 -3.22 -19.03
N GLY A 296 6.77 -2.82 -18.47
CA GLY A 296 5.61 -2.38 -19.22
C GLY A 296 5.07 -3.50 -20.12
N ASP A 297 4.98 -3.20 -21.40
CA ASP A 297 4.55 -4.14 -22.44
C ASP A 297 5.71 -5.00 -22.99
N ASP A 298 6.96 -4.71 -22.63
CA ASP A 298 8.12 -5.43 -23.08
C ASP A 298 8.38 -6.67 -22.23
N LEU A 299 8.63 -7.79 -22.91
CA LEU A 299 9.04 -9.07 -22.32
C LEU A 299 10.25 -9.60 -23.05
N TRP A 300 11.29 -9.97 -22.30
CA TRP A 300 12.50 -10.55 -22.89
C TRP A 300 13.14 -11.60 -22.00
N VAL A 301 14.03 -12.42 -22.58
CA VAL A 301 14.85 -13.40 -21.88
C VAL A 301 16.31 -12.98 -21.99
N GLN A 302 17.06 -13.09 -20.88
CA GLN A 302 18.49 -12.82 -20.80
C GLN A 302 19.18 -13.77 -19.82
N PRO A 303 20.55 -13.81 -19.77
CA PRO A 303 21.27 -14.51 -18.70
C PRO A 303 20.90 -13.97 -17.31
N ALA A 304 20.79 -14.89 -16.31
CA ALA A 304 20.34 -14.54 -14.97
C ALA A 304 21.42 -13.86 -14.12
N ASP A 305 22.68 -14.10 -14.38
CA ASP A 305 23.85 -13.71 -13.58
C ASP A 305 24.70 -12.60 -14.20
N ALA A 306 24.32 -12.14 -15.40
CA ALA A 306 25.07 -11.14 -16.15
C ALA A 306 24.15 -10.05 -16.72
N ARG A 307 24.67 -8.83 -16.77
CA ARG A 307 24.02 -7.75 -17.51
C ARG A 307 24.06 -8.06 -19.00
N ALA A 308 22.92 -8.05 -19.64
CA ALA A 308 22.79 -8.25 -21.08
C ALA A 308 22.73 -6.91 -21.81
N GLU A 309 23.47 -6.80 -22.89
CA GLU A 309 23.28 -5.74 -23.89
C GLU A 309 22.03 -6.05 -24.72
N ASP A 310 21.49 -5.05 -25.43
CA ASP A 310 20.22 -5.21 -26.17
C ASP A 310 20.26 -6.34 -27.21
N GLU A 311 21.45 -6.61 -27.80
CA GLU A 311 21.66 -7.69 -28.76
C GLU A 311 21.69 -9.09 -28.16
N ASP A 312 21.92 -9.19 -26.82
CA ASP A 312 21.91 -10.45 -26.06
C ASP A 312 20.53 -10.78 -25.50
N ARG A 313 19.59 -9.85 -25.61
CA ARG A 313 18.21 -10.01 -25.14
C ARG A 313 17.35 -10.67 -26.19
N ILE A 314 16.64 -11.71 -25.80
CA ILE A 314 15.68 -12.40 -26.67
C ILE A 314 14.30 -11.82 -26.41
N ALA A 315 13.84 -10.91 -27.26
CA ALA A 315 12.52 -10.29 -27.13
C ALA A 315 11.39 -11.31 -27.39
N VAL A 316 10.39 -11.32 -26.53
CA VAL A 316 9.18 -12.13 -26.66
C VAL A 316 8.07 -11.25 -27.22
N ASN A 317 7.62 -11.54 -28.44
CA ASN A 317 6.58 -10.76 -29.11
C ASN A 317 5.17 -11.21 -28.70
N LEU A 318 4.61 -10.54 -27.70
CA LEU A 318 3.24 -10.80 -27.19
C LEU A 318 2.15 -10.39 -28.20
N ASN A 319 2.46 -9.50 -29.16
CA ASN A 319 1.49 -9.08 -30.17
C ASN A 319 1.08 -10.20 -31.15
N ARG A 320 1.75 -11.34 -31.10
CA ARG A 320 1.38 -12.56 -31.86
C ARG A 320 0.23 -13.32 -31.22
N LEU A 321 -0.01 -13.13 -29.93
CA LEU A 321 -1.08 -13.81 -29.23
C LEU A 321 -2.43 -13.27 -29.72
N ARG A 322 -3.34 -14.17 -30.00
CA ARG A 322 -4.71 -13.88 -30.38
C ARG A 322 -5.62 -14.88 -29.66
N ARG A 323 -6.67 -14.39 -29.06
CA ARG A 323 -7.73 -15.24 -28.53
C ARG A 323 -9.08 -14.73 -29.01
N GLN A 324 -10.04 -15.63 -29.17
CA GLN A 324 -11.41 -15.26 -29.41
C GLN A 324 -12.07 -15.03 -28.05
N LEU A 325 -12.62 -13.84 -27.87
CA LEU A 325 -13.39 -13.47 -26.70
C LEU A 325 -14.87 -13.68 -26.98
N LEU A 326 -15.57 -14.37 -26.08
CA LEU A 326 -17.02 -14.53 -26.05
C LEU A 326 -17.53 -13.79 -24.80
N PRO A 327 -17.98 -12.52 -24.91
CA PRO A 327 -18.25 -11.70 -23.74
C PRO A 327 -19.22 -12.32 -22.73
N ARG A 328 -20.26 -13.00 -23.20
CA ARG A 328 -21.24 -13.65 -22.32
C ARG A 328 -20.65 -14.80 -21.50
N ASP A 329 -19.73 -15.57 -22.08
CA ASP A 329 -19.08 -16.67 -21.37
C ASP A 329 -18.08 -16.12 -20.36
N GLU A 330 -17.36 -15.05 -20.72
CA GLU A 330 -16.47 -14.34 -19.82
C GLU A 330 -17.24 -13.70 -18.66
N TRP A 331 -18.37 -13.05 -18.91
CA TRP A 331 -19.22 -12.47 -17.85
C TRP A 331 -19.77 -13.51 -16.88
N ARG A 332 -20.08 -14.72 -17.35
CA ARG A 332 -20.46 -15.83 -16.46
C ARG A 332 -19.29 -16.24 -15.56
N GLN A 333 -18.11 -16.40 -16.14
CA GLN A 333 -16.90 -16.71 -15.37
C GLN A 333 -16.57 -15.60 -14.36
N MET A 334 -16.66 -14.32 -14.76
CA MET A 334 -16.45 -13.18 -13.87
C MET A 334 -17.43 -13.15 -12.69
N PHE A 335 -18.70 -13.46 -12.94
CA PHE A 335 -19.71 -13.59 -11.88
C PHE A 335 -19.37 -14.74 -10.92
N ASP A 336 -19.01 -15.90 -11.47
CA ASP A 336 -18.65 -17.07 -10.67
C ASP A 336 -17.38 -16.84 -9.86
N GLU A 337 -16.40 -16.15 -10.44
CA GLU A 337 -15.17 -15.76 -9.76
C GLU A 337 -15.45 -14.75 -8.64
N ASN A 338 -16.26 -13.73 -8.88
CA ASN A 338 -16.68 -12.80 -7.83
C ASN A 338 -17.36 -13.55 -6.66
N ALA A 339 -18.25 -14.49 -6.98
CA ALA A 339 -18.93 -15.29 -5.96
C ALA A 339 -17.95 -16.09 -5.10
N ARG A 340 -16.94 -16.73 -5.73
CA ARG A 340 -15.87 -17.45 -5.03
C ARG A 340 -14.98 -16.53 -4.22
N LEU A 341 -14.59 -15.37 -4.77
CA LEU A 341 -13.77 -14.38 -4.04
C LEU A 341 -14.44 -13.91 -2.76
N MET A 342 -15.73 -13.64 -2.81
CA MET A 342 -16.49 -13.27 -1.60
C MET A 342 -16.56 -14.44 -0.63
N ARG A 343 -16.94 -15.65 -1.06
CA ARG A 343 -17.00 -16.84 -0.21
C ARG A 343 -15.67 -17.12 0.49
N ASP A 344 -14.57 -17.10 -0.26
CA ASP A 344 -13.25 -17.55 0.21
C ASP A 344 -12.54 -16.50 1.09
N HIS A 345 -12.92 -15.23 0.99
CA HIS A 345 -12.23 -14.13 1.67
C HIS A 345 -13.11 -13.31 2.62
N TYR A 346 -14.40 -13.60 2.72
CA TYR A 346 -15.25 -12.93 3.70
C TYR A 346 -14.69 -13.11 5.12
N TRP A 347 -14.74 -12.06 5.95
CA TRP A 347 -14.10 -12.04 7.26
C TRP A 347 -14.55 -13.12 8.25
N ARG A 348 -15.66 -13.84 7.94
CA ARG A 348 -16.11 -15.00 8.71
C ARG A 348 -16.68 -16.08 7.79
N GLU A 349 -16.36 -17.32 8.12
CA GLU A 349 -16.66 -18.51 7.31
C GLU A 349 -18.17 -18.74 7.08
N ASP A 350 -18.99 -18.38 8.06
CA ASP A 350 -20.45 -18.56 8.00
C ASP A 350 -21.18 -17.44 7.21
N MET A 351 -20.47 -16.61 6.48
CA MET A 351 -20.99 -15.49 5.68
C MET A 351 -21.96 -14.59 6.47
N ASN A 352 -21.76 -14.47 7.79
CA ASN A 352 -22.66 -13.75 8.70
C ASN A 352 -24.11 -14.30 8.69
N GLY A 353 -24.27 -15.61 8.40
CA GLY A 353 -25.57 -16.27 8.33
C GLY A 353 -26.32 -16.08 7.01
N ILE A 354 -25.68 -15.50 6.00
CA ILE A 354 -26.24 -15.33 4.66
C ILE A 354 -26.07 -16.64 3.87
N ASP A 355 -27.14 -17.11 3.25
CA ASP A 355 -27.09 -18.19 2.28
C ASP A 355 -26.55 -17.64 0.93
N TRP A 356 -25.21 -17.56 0.86
CA TRP A 356 -24.52 -16.97 -0.28
C TRP A 356 -24.78 -17.70 -1.60
N ASP A 357 -24.91 -19.02 -1.56
CA ASP A 357 -25.24 -19.82 -2.75
C ASP A 357 -26.64 -19.49 -3.27
N ALA A 358 -27.62 -19.31 -2.37
CA ALA A 358 -28.97 -18.90 -2.74
C ALA A 358 -28.99 -17.47 -3.31
N VAL A 359 -28.23 -16.55 -2.75
CA VAL A 359 -28.06 -15.19 -3.30
C VAL A 359 -27.51 -15.25 -4.72
N CYS A 360 -26.38 -15.91 -4.93
CA CYS A 360 -25.77 -16.05 -6.25
C CYS A 360 -26.70 -16.73 -7.26
N ALA A 361 -27.42 -17.77 -6.85
CA ALA A 361 -28.41 -18.44 -7.70
C ALA A 361 -29.56 -17.51 -8.11
N GLY A 362 -29.95 -16.54 -7.25
CA GLY A 362 -30.97 -15.55 -7.54
C GLY A 362 -30.55 -14.53 -8.60
N TYR A 363 -29.29 -14.08 -8.57
CA TYR A 363 -28.74 -13.08 -9.51
C TYR A 363 -28.26 -13.68 -10.83
N ARG A 364 -27.77 -14.91 -10.85
CA ARG A 364 -27.24 -15.60 -12.04
C ARG A 364 -28.13 -15.50 -13.29
N PRO A 365 -29.49 -15.63 -13.24
CA PRO A 365 -30.33 -15.50 -14.43
C PRO A 365 -30.28 -14.13 -15.11
N LEU A 366 -29.83 -13.08 -14.41
CA LEU A 366 -29.69 -11.74 -14.99
C LEU A 366 -28.58 -11.69 -16.05
N LEU A 367 -27.55 -12.57 -15.95
CA LEU A 367 -26.45 -12.64 -16.92
C LEU A 367 -26.93 -12.97 -18.35
N GLU A 368 -28.09 -13.62 -18.50
CA GLU A 368 -28.67 -13.87 -19.82
C GLU A 368 -29.36 -12.63 -20.43
N ARG A 369 -29.57 -11.57 -19.62
CA ARG A 369 -30.32 -10.37 -19.99
C ARG A 369 -29.44 -9.16 -20.19
N ILE A 370 -28.25 -9.14 -19.60
CA ILE A 370 -27.30 -8.04 -19.72
C ILE A 370 -26.72 -7.95 -21.13
N THR A 371 -26.34 -6.76 -21.55
CA THR A 371 -25.87 -6.47 -22.92
C THR A 371 -24.58 -5.70 -22.97
N THR A 372 -24.19 -5.07 -21.85
CA THR A 372 -22.97 -4.26 -21.70
C THR A 372 -22.15 -4.73 -20.51
N HIS A 373 -20.89 -4.34 -20.49
CA HIS A 373 -20.04 -4.56 -19.33
C HIS A 373 -20.54 -3.79 -18.09
N ASP A 374 -21.08 -2.58 -18.28
CA ASP A 374 -21.63 -1.77 -17.18
C ASP A 374 -22.82 -2.48 -16.53
N ASP A 375 -23.69 -3.15 -17.32
CA ASP A 375 -24.78 -4.00 -16.78
C ASP A 375 -24.21 -5.12 -15.88
N LEU A 376 -23.05 -5.72 -16.26
CA LEU A 376 -22.40 -6.75 -15.44
C LEU A 376 -21.90 -6.14 -14.13
N VAL A 377 -21.24 -4.99 -14.17
CA VAL A 377 -20.75 -4.28 -12.98
C VAL A 377 -21.88 -4.02 -12.00
N ASP A 378 -23.05 -3.57 -12.52
CA ASP A 378 -24.24 -3.38 -11.69
C ASP A 378 -24.72 -4.68 -11.05
N VAL A 379 -24.78 -5.79 -11.81
CA VAL A 379 -25.18 -7.11 -11.28
C VAL A 379 -24.20 -7.59 -10.21
N LEU A 380 -22.90 -7.41 -10.40
CA LEU A 380 -21.88 -7.78 -9.41
C LEU A 380 -22.02 -6.93 -8.13
N ALA A 381 -22.20 -5.62 -8.28
CA ALA A 381 -22.37 -4.71 -7.15
C ALA A 381 -23.63 -5.02 -6.34
N GLU A 382 -24.77 -5.27 -7.00
CA GLU A 382 -26.01 -5.65 -6.35
C GLU A 382 -25.90 -7.02 -5.65
N THR A 383 -25.20 -7.99 -6.27
CA THR A 383 -24.95 -9.28 -5.64
C THR A 383 -24.12 -9.14 -4.37
N ASN A 384 -23.04 -8.34 -4.42
CA ASN A 384 -22.16 -8.11 -3.28
C ASN A 384 -22.85 -7.30 -2.16
N ALA A 385 -23.81 -6.42 -2.50
CA ALA A 385 -24.59 -5.65 -1.53
C ALA A 385 -25.42 -6.55 -0.60
N GLU A 386 -25.83 -7.75 -1.04
CA GLU A 386 -26.55 -8.72 -0.22
C GLU A 386 -25.71 -9.25 0.97
N LEU A 387 -24.39 -9.05 0.96
CA LEU A 387 -23.52 -9.34 2.10
C LEU A 387 -23.79 -8.40 3.29
N ASN A 388 -24.54 -7.33 3.07
CA ASN A 388 -24.86 -6.32 4.08
C ASN A 388 -23.63 -5.87 4.90
N THR A 389 -22.53 -5.62 4.19
CA THR A 389 -21.26 -5.19 4.77
C THR A 389 -20.66 -4.05 3.95
N SER A 390 -19.90 -3.21 4.61
CA SER A 390 -19.23 -2.07 3.96
C SER A 390 -18.12 -2.53 3.00
N HIS A 391 -17.69 -1.62 2.12
CA HIS A 391 -16.52 -1.78 1.25
C HIS A 391 -16.59 -2.93 0.23
N THR A 392 -17.76 -3.33 -0.20
CA THR A 392 -17.94 -4.32 -1.29
C THR A 392 -18.01 -3.63 -2.64
N TYR A 393 -16.91 -3.01 -3.06
CA TYR A 393 -16.84 -2.23 -4.30
C TYR A 393 -16.55 -3.10 -5.52
N VAL A 394 -17.18 -2.75 -6.64
CA VAL A 394 -16.84 -3.27 -7.97
C VAL A 394 -16.39 -2.08 -8.82
N THR A 395 -15.15 -2.14 -9.30
CA THR A 395 -14.52 -1.04 -10.05
C THR A 395 -14.19 -1.53 -11.46
N PRO A 396 -14.90 -1.03 -12.50
CA PRO A 396 -14.65 -1.45 -13.87
C PRO A 396 -13.26 -1.01 -14.35
N THR A 397 -12.67 -1.83 -15.23
CA THR A 397 -11.47 -1.43 -15.98
C THR A 397 -11.82 -0.42 -17.06
N GLY A 398 -10.95 0.56 -17.26
CA GLY A 398 -11.05 1.51 -18.36
C GLY A 398 -12.11 2.58 -18.13
N GLY A 399 -11.76 3.59 -17.35
CA GLY A 399 -12.53 4.83 -17.40
C GLY A 399 -12.57 5.35 -18.83
N HIS A 400 -13.72 5.79 -19.29
CA HIS A 400 -13.84 6.54 -20.55
C HIS A 400 -12.82 7.67 -20.48
N GLY A 401 -11.91 7.73 -21.45
CA GLY A 401 -10.89 8.77 -21.54
C GLY A 401 -11.50 10.13 -21.88
N ASP A 402 -12.47 10.55 -21.07
CA ASP A 402 -13.10 11.85 -21.22
C ASP A 402 -12.06 12.94 -21.01
N ALA A 403 -12.01 13.86 -21.96
CA ALA A 403 -11.13 15.00 -21.87
C ALA A 403 -11.49 15.78 -20.58
N LYS A 404 -10.58 15.74 -19.58
CA LYS A 404 -10.81 16.38 -18.29
C LYS A 404 -10.77 17.89 -18.44
N VAL A 405 -11.69 18.59 -17.78
CA VAL A 405 -11.69 20.04 -17.65
C VAL A 405 -10.48 20.45 -16.81
N ALA A 406 -9.78 21.50 -17.25
CA ALA A 406 -8.70 22.10 -16.47
C ALA A 406 -9.19 23.37 -15.76
N TRP A 407 -8.54 23.72 -14.65
CA TRP A 407 -8.97 24.72 -13.71
C TRP A 407 -7.92 25.83 -13.56
N LEU A 408 -8.38 27.05 -13.28
CA LEU A 408 -7.50 28.22 -13.12
C LEU A 408 -7.19 28.55 -11.65
N GLY A 409 -7.75 27.83 -10.68
CA GLY A 409 -7.56 28.09 -9.27
C GLY A 409 -8.25 29.39 -8.81
N ALA A 410 -9.49 29.63 -9.27
CA ALA A 410 -10.20 30.86 -8.98
C ALA A 410 -11.73 30.66 -9.04
N ASP A 411 -12.45 31.49 -8.30
CA ASP A 411 -13.89 31.67 -8.49
C ASP A 411 -14.12 32.67 -9.63
N LEU A 412 -14.75 32.18 -10.68
CA LEU A 412 -15.07 32.96 -11.86
C LEU A 412 -16.54 33.27 -11.88
N GLY A 413 -16.90 34.45 -12.37
CA GLY A 413 -18.28 34.89 -12.57
C GLY A 413 -18.46 35.63 -13.88
N ARG A 414 -19.64 36.17 -14.09
CA ARG A 414 -19.92 37.07 -15.21
C ARG A 414 -20.42 38.42 -14.71
N ASN A 415 -19.93 39.50 -15.30
CA ASN A 415 -20.43 40.82 -15.03
C ASN A 415 -21.73 41.11 -15.87
N GLU A 416 -22.32 42.27 -15.69
CA GLU A 416 -23.53 42.72 -16.40
C GLU A 416 -23.39 42.70 -17.92
N LYS A 417 -22.16 42.74 -18.45
CA LYS A 417 -21.83 42.67 -19.87
C LYS A 417 -21.64 41.25 -20.37
N GLY A 418 -21.78 40.24 -19.50
CA GLY A 418 -21.55 38.83 -19.81
C GLY A 418 -20.09 38.46 -19.95
N GLU A 419 -19.15 39.32 -19.54
CA GLU A 419 -17.71 39.04 -19.56
C GLU A 419 -17.31 38.18 -18.37
N VAL A 420 -16.36 37.26 -18.58
CA VAL A 420 -15.82 36.39 -17.50
C VAL A 420 -14.92 37.20 -16.58
N VAL A 421 -15.29 37.32 -15.32
CA VAL A 421 -14.55 38.08 -14.29
C VAL A 421 -13.96 37.13 -13.25
N ILE A 422 -12.74 37.40 -12.84
CA ILE A 422 -12.13 36.75 -11.69
C ILE A 422 -12.72 37.39 -10.43
N ASN A 423 -13.61 36.67 -9.75
CA ASN A 423 -14.20 37.17 -8.50
C ASN A 423 -13.21 37.01 -7.34
N ARG A 424 -12.50 35.89 -7.29
CA ARG A 424 -11.51 35.56 -6.26
C ARG A 424 -10.48 34.60 -6.84
N ILE A 425 -9.22 34.74 -6.44
CA ILE A 425 -8.17 33.77 -6.73
C ILE A 425 -7.91 32.99 -5.45
N LEU A 426 -7.99 31.66 -5.54
CA LEU A 426 -7.80 30.78 -4.40
C LEU A 426 -6.40 30.91 -3.82
N ASP A 427 -6.29 30.91 -2.50
CA ASP A 427 -5.01 30.87 -1.81
C ASP A 427 -4.45 29.45 -1.88
N GLY A 428 -3.19 29.34 -2.21
CA GLY A 428 -2.53 28.05 -2.27
C GLY A 428 -1.81 27.71 -0.98
N GLU A 429 -1.36 26.47 -0.87
CA GLU A 429 -0.47 26.00 0.20
C GLU A 429 0.98 25.92 -0.34
N SER A 430 1.92 26.58 0.35
CA SER A 430 3.30 26.69 -0.14
C SER A 430 4.07 25.38 -0.08
N SER A 431 3.70 24.48 0.83
CA SER A 431 4.30 23.16 1.01
C SER A 431 3.70 22.08 0.12
N ASP A 432 2.59 22.38 -0.58
CA ASP A 432 1.96 21.45 -1.53
C ASP A 432 2.09 22.00 -2.98
N PRO A 433 2.98 21.40 -3.81
CA PRO A 433 3.13 21.83 -5.20
C PRO A 433 1.85 21.70 -6.04
N LYS A 434 0.93 20.83 -5.67
CA LYS A 434 -0.35 20.59 -6.37
C LYS A 434 -1.43 21.59 -5.95
N ALA A 435 -1.28 22.23 -4.78
CA ALA A 435 -2.22 23.21 -4.24
C ALA A 435 -1.79 24.65 -4.51
N ARG A 436 -1.45 24.98 -5.76
CA ARG A 436 -1.07 26.33 -6.18
C ARG A 436 -1.99 26.82 -7.29
N SER A 437 -2.58 28.01 -7.09
CA SER A 437 -3.39 28.63 -8.15
C SER A 437 -2.52 29.04 -9.34
N PRO A 438 -2.84 28.59 -10.58
CA PRO A 438 -2.19 29.05 -11.81
C PRO A 438 -2.17 30.58 -11.95
N LEU A 439 -3.19 31.28 -11.47
CA LEU A 439 -3.31 32.73 -11.54
C LEU A 439 -2.40 33.48 -10.55
N ARG A 440 -1.85 32.77 -9.56
CA ARG A 440 -0.84 33.30 -8.61
C ARG A 440 0.60 33.01 -9.05
N ALA A 441 0.78 32.33 -10.17
CA ALA A 441 2.12 32.04 -10.69
C ALA A 441 2.90 33.33 -10.97
N ALA A 442 4.23 33.27 -10.78
CA ALA A 442 5.11 34.42 -11.05
C ALA A 442 4.94 34.91 -12.49
N GLY A 443 4.83 36.23 -12.65
CA GLY A 443 4.59 36.86 -13.96
C GLY A 443 3.14 36.95 -14.41
N VAL A 444 2.22 36.21 -13.83
CA VAL A 444 0.79 36.26 -14.16
C VAL A 444 0.12 37.50 -13.59
N ALA A 445 0.37 37.83 -12.32
CA ALA A 445 -0.12 39.04 -11.63
C ALA A 445 -1.63 39.31 -11.84
N ALA A 446 -2.45 38.24 -11.93
CA ALA A 446 -3.90 38.35 -11.98
C ALA A 446 -4.46 38.84 -10.64
N ARG A 447 -5.61 39.49 -10.66
CA ARG A 447 -6.28 40.05 -9.48
C ARG A 447 -7.78 39.83 -9.58
N ALA A 448 -8.46 39.82 -8.46
CA ALA A 448 -9.93 39.95 -8.44
C ALA A 448 -10.37 41.20 -9.19
N GLY A 449 -11.40 41.10 -9.98
CA GLY A 449 -11.91 42.13 -10.86
C GLY A 449 -11.27 42.16 -12.27
N ASP A 450 -10.20 41.40 -12.54
CA ASP A 450 -9.70 41.25 -13.91
C ASP A 450 -10.70 40.47 -14.77
N VAL A 451 -10.82 40.85 -16.03
CA VAL A 451 -11.67 40.18 -17.02
C VAL A 451 -10.83 39.25 -17.88
N ILE A 452 -11.20 37.98 -17.98
CA ILE A 452 -10.59 37.04 -18.91
C ILE A 452 -11.27 37.21 -20.28
N VAL A 453 -10.61 37.91 -21.19
CA VAL A 453 -11.19 38.28 -22.52
C VAL A 453 -11.08 37.13 -23.51
N ALA A 454 -9.98 36.35 -23.46
CA ALA A 454 -9.72 35.23 -24.34
C ALA A 454 -8.86 34.15 -23.68
N VAL A 455 -9.00 32.92 -24.17
CA VAL A 455 -8.18 31.76 -23.88
C VAL A 455 -7.62 31.26 -25.21
N ASP A 456 -6.29 31.20 -25.35
CA ASP A 456 -5.57 30.84 -26.58
C ASP A 456 -6.12 31.62 -27.83
N GLY A 457 -6.35 32.92 -27.63
CA GLY A 457 -6.91 33.82 -28.65
C GLY A 457 -8.37 33.60 -28.93
N LYS A 458 -9.08 32.62 -28.37
CA LYS A 458 -10.52 32.41 -28.51
C LYS A 458 -11.26 33.27 -27.50
N PRO A 459 -12.18 34.18 -27.96
CA PRO A 459 -12.94 35.04 -27.07
C PRO A 459 -13.79 34.25 -26.07
N THR A 460 -13.85 34.70 -24.81
CA THR A 460 -14.75 34.16 -23.80
C THR A 460 -16.18 34.67 -23.90
N ALA A 461 -16.38 35.74 -24.65
CA ALA A 461 -17.72 36.28 -24.93
C ALA A 461 -18.53 35.31 -25.79
N GLY A 462 -19.74 34.98 -25.32
CA GLY A 462 -20.63 34.05 -26.02
C GLY A 462 -20.38 32.58 -25.78
N VAL A 463 -19.33 32.22 -25.00
CA VAL A 463 -19.10 30.85 -24.52
C VAL A 463 -19.90 30.65 -23.22
N PRO A 464 -20.80 29.68 -23.12
CA PRO A 464 -21.61 29.48 -21.92
C PRO A 464 -20.76 29.26 -20.65
N ASP A 465 -19.69 28.50 -20.77
CA ASP A 465 -18.73 28.20 -19.67
C ASP A 465 -17.30 28.30 -20.23
N ILE A 466 -16.44 29.04 -19.53
CA ILE A 466 -15.01 29.14 -19.86
C ILE A 466 -14.30 27.78 -19.81
N ASN A 467 -14.77 26.85 -19.00
CA ASN A 467 -14.23 25.51 -18.88
C ASN A 467 -14.25 24.75 -20.23
N ALA A 468 -15.19 25.08 -21.14
CA ALA A 468 -15.16 24.51 -22.47
C ALA A 468 -13.92 24.90 -23.30
N LEU A 469 -13.29 26.04 -22.98
CA LEU A 469 -12.04 26.49 -23.59
C LEU A 469 -10.79 25.90 -22.91
N LEU A 470 -10.95 25.29 -21.73
CA LEU A 470 -9.90 24.66 -20.92
C LEU A 470 -9.95 23.14 -20.99
N LEU A 471 -10.83 22.57 -21.82
CA LEU A 471 -10.97 21.13 -21.96
C LEU A 471 -9.65 20.51 -22.47
N GLY A 472 -9.10 19.54 -21.74
CA GLY A 472 -7.83 18.88 -22.07
C GLY A 472 -6.57 19.73 -21.87
N ALA A 473 -6.68 20.91 -21.24
CA ALA A 473 -5.57 21.85 -21.07
C ALA A 473 -4.75 21.65 -19.79
N ALA A 474 -5.14 20.68 -18.94
CA ALA A 474 -4.46 20.43 -17.66
C ALA A 474 -2.97 20.05 -17.86
N GLY A 475 -2.08 20.75 -17.14
CA GLY A 475 -0.64 20.57 -17.24
C GLY A 475 0.01 21.15 -18.49
N GLY A 476 -0.79 21.61 -19.47
CA GLY A 476 -0.31 22.30 -20.66
C GLY A 476 -0.26 23.83 -20.46
N THR A 477 0.49 24.54 -21.30
CA THR A 477 0.53 26.02 -21.26
C THR A 477 -0.64 26.60 -22.03
N VAL A 478 -1.39 27.49 -21.39
CA VAL A 478 -2.52 28.23 -21.96
C VAL A 478 -2.24 29.72 -21.92
N GLU A 479 -2.52 30.45 -23.00
CA GLU A 479 -2.46 31.92 -23.03
C GLU A 479 -3.80 32.51 -22.57
N LEU A 480 -3.79 33.30 -21.51
CA LEU A 480 -4.93 34.12 -21.12
C LEU A 480 -4.75 35.58 -21.56
N THR A 481 -5.76 36.18 -22.19
CA THR A 481 -5.84 37.62 -22.36
C THR A 481 -6.65 38.22 -21.22
N LEU A 482 -5.96 38.95 -20.33
CA LEU A 482 -6.56 39.61 -19.16
C LEU A 482 -6.77 41.11 -19.46
N ALA A 483 -7.92 41.65 -19.07
CA ALA A 483 -8.22 43.10 -19.14
C ALA A 483 -8.42 43.64 -17.71
N ARG A 484 -7.85 44.83 -17.47
CA ARG A 484 -8.02 45.62 -16.24
C ARG A 484 -8.27 47.06 -16.63
N GLY A 485 -9.53 47.51 -16.55
CA GLY A 485 -9.96 48.76 -17.17
C GLY A 485 -9.68 48.73 -18.68
N ASP A 486 -9.01 49.77 -19.20
CA ASP A 486 -8.68 49.87 -20.62
C ASP A 486 -7.40 49.08 -21.01
N SER A 487 -6.68 48.59 -20.07
CA SER A 487 -5.42 47.87 -20.32
C SER A 487 -5.69 46.38 -20.56
N LYS A 488 -5.07 45.81 -21.60
CA LYS A 488 -5.08 44.39 -21.91
C LYS A 488 -3.67 43.83 -21.93
N ARG A 489 -3.49 42.63 -21.41
CA ARG A 489 -2.22 41.92 -21.44
C ARG A 489 -2.42 40.42 -21.64
N ARG A 490 -1.43 39.75 -22.19
CA ARG A 490 -1.38 38.29 -22.33
C ARG A 490 -0.50 37.71 -21.29
N VAL A 491 -0.90 36.60 -20.72
CA VAL A 491 -0.13 35.85 -19.72
C VAL A 491 -0.22 34.36 -20.05
N ALA A 492 0.87 33.64 -19.80
CA ALA A 492 0.87 32.19 -19.89
C ALA A 492 0.58 31.59 -18.50
N VAL A 493 -0.30 30.63 -18.43
CA VAL A 493 -0.64 29.87 -17.22
C VAL A 493 -0.60 28.37 -17.52
N VAL A 494 -0.39 27.56 -16.50
CA VAL A 494 -0.52 26.09 -16.58
C VAL A 494 -1.70 25.69 -15.72
N PRO A 495 -2.89 25.45 -16.35
CA PRO A 495 -4.09 25.05 -15.61
C PRO A 495 -3.90 23.72 -14.90
N VAL A 496 -4.54 23.58 -13.73
CA VAL A 496 -4.50 22.36 -12.92
C VAL A 496 -5.61 21.40 -13.30
N ALA A 497 -5.38 20.09 -13.09
CA ALA A 497 -6.38 19.07 -13.37
C ALA A 497 -7.52 19.07 -12.33
N SER A 498 -7.31 19.63 -11.15
CA SER A 498 -8.30 19.71 -10.07
C SER A 498 -8.01 20.90 -9.16
N GLU A 499 -9.04 21.54 -8.65
CA GLU A 499 -8.95 22.57 -7.61
C GLU A 499 -9.22 22.02 -6.20
N ALA A 500 -9.45 20.70 -6.06
CA ALA A 500 -9.85 20.13 -4.78
C ALA A 500 -8.84 20.43 -3.68
N GLY A 501 -7.54 20.27 -3.93
CA GLY A 501 -6.48 20.60 -2.97
C GLY A 501 -6.45 22.08 -2.59
N LEU A 502 -6.60 22.98 -3.57
CA LEU A 502 -6.68 24.42 -3.32
C LEU A 502 -7.84 24.79 -2.40
N ARG A 503 -9.03 24.26 -2.71
CA ARG A 503 -10.25 24.53 -1.94
C ARG A 503 -10.19 23.91 -0.55
N TYR A 504 -9.58 22.74 -0.43
CA TYR A 504 -9.33 22.07 0.83
C TYR A 504 -8.46 22.93 1.77
N HIS A 505 -7.29 23.36 1.30
CA HIS A 505 -6.39 24.17 2.12
C HIS A 505 -6.99 25.52 2.52
N GLU A 506 -7.74 26.16 1.64
CA GLU A 506 -8.46 27.38 1.95
C GLU A 506 -9.54 27.16 3.00
N TRP A 507 -10.29 26.05 2.89
CA TRP A 507 -11.27 25.66 3.89
C TRP A 507 -10.62 25.42 5.24
N VAL A 508 -9.54 24.63 5.31
CA VAL A 508 -8.79 24.38 6.55
C VAL A 508 -8.28 25.69 7.16
N ALA A 509 -7.65 26.55 6.36
CA ALA A 509 -7.15 27.84 6.83
C ALA A 509 -8.25 28.71 7.43
N SER A 510 -9.44 28.72 6.83
CA SER A 510 -10.61 29.44 7.37
C SER A 510 -11.09 28.87 8.70
N ARG A 511 -11.00 27.54 8.91
CA ARG A 511 -11.33 26.90 10.18
C ARG A 511 -10.31 27.19 11.27
N VAL A 512 -9.04 27.13 10.95
CA VAL A 512 -7.95 27.57 11.85
C VAL A 512 -8.19 28.99 12.35
N GLU A 513 -8.50 29.91 11.43
CA GLU A 513 -8.74 31.31 11.80
C GLU A 513 -10.00 31.46 12.68
N ARG A 514 -11.10 30.78 12.31
CA ARG A 514 -12.35 30.80 13.12
C ARG A 514 -12.08 30.30 14.55
N VAL A 515 -11.36 29.19 14.70
CA VAL A 515 -11.00 28.66 16.02
C VAL A 515 -10.13 29.65 16.80
N ARG A 516 -9.13 30.25 16.13
CA ARG A 516 -8.24 31.23 16.73
C ARG A 516 -9.00 32.46 17.23
N GLU A 517 -9.92 33.00 16.42
CA GLU A 517 -10.72 34.16 16.80
C GLU A 517 -11.67 33.86 17.95
N ARG A 518 -12.45 32.75 17.85
CA ARG A 518 -13.43 32.37 18.86
C ARG A 518 -12.78 32.05 20.21
N SER A 519 -11.65 31.35 20.20
CA SER A 519 -10.92 30.97 21.42
C SER A 519 -9.92 32.02 21.92
N ARG A 520 -9.73 33.13 21.19
CA ARG A 520 -8.66 34.12 21.41
C ARG A 520 -7.27 33.46 21.44
N GLY A 521 -7.05 32.48 20.55
CA GLY A 521 -5.81 31.75 20.42
C GLY A 521 -5.54 30.69 21.49
N ARG A 522 -6.50 30.37 22.37
CA ARG A 522 -6.35 29.35 23.41
C ARG A 522 -6.52 27.92 22.89
N VAL A 523 -7.26 27.73 21.79
CA VAL A 523 -7.55 26.43 21.19
C VAL A 523 -6.85 26.30 19.84
N GLY A 524 -6.14 25.22 19.63
CA GLY A 524 -5.55 24.81 18.35
C GLY A 524 -6.55 23.98 17.53
N TYR A 525 -6.32 23.90 16.23
CA TYR A 525 -7.16 23.16 15.31
C TYR A 525 -6.31 22.26 14.40
N VAL A 526 -6.77 21.03 14.21
CA VAL A 526 -6.19 20.05 13.30
C VAL A 526 -7.29 19.42 12.49
N HIS A 527 -7.18 19.41 11.15
CA HIS A 527 -8.05 18.62 10.28
C HIS A 527 -7.30 17.44 9.72
N VAL A 528 -7.94 16.26 9.69
CA VAL A 528 -7.38 15.03 9.12
C VAL A 528 -8.31 14.52 8.01
N PRO A 529 -7.98 14.77 6.71
CA PRO A 529 -8.90 14.50 5.59
C PRO A 529 -9.03 13.01 5.25
N ASN A 530 -8.02 12.22 5.57
CA ASN A 530 -8.01 10.77 5.43
C ASN A 530 -6.97 10.16 6.37
N MET A 531 -7.03 8.85 6.53
CA MET A 531 -6.03 8.09 7.30
C MET A 531 -5.03 7.40 6.37
N MET A 532 -4.51 8.17 5.42
CA MET A 532 -3.47 7.78 4.46
C MET A 532 -2.27 8.72 4.61
N ALA A 533 -1.30 8.59 3.70
CA ALA A 533 -0.11 9.43 3.69
C ALA A 533 -0.41 10.94 3.60
N GLU A 534 -1.43 11.32 2.84
CA GLU A 534 -1.87 12.71 2.72
C GLU A 534 -2.40 13.24 4.05
N GLY A 535 -3.31 12.51 4.70
CA GLY A 535 -3.84 12.91 6.00
C GLY A 535 -2.77 12.97 7.08
N TRP A 536 -1.79 12.07 7.05
CA TRP A 536 -0.63 12.12 7.93
C TRP A 536 0.21 13.38 7.70
N ALA A 537 0.42 13.78 6.44
CA ALA A 537 1.11 15.03 6.11
C ALA A 537 0.33 16.27 6.60
N GLU A 538 -0.98 16.31 6.38
CA GLU A 538 -1.86 17.40 6.87
C GLU A 538 -1.87 17.48 8.40
N PHE A 539 -1.96 16.34 9.08
CA PHE A 539 -1.86 16.29 10.53
C PHE A 539 -0.56 16.94 11.01
N HIS A 540 0.58 16.62 10.41
CA HIS A 540 1.88 17.19 10.79
C HIS A 540 2.05 18.66 10.42
N ARG A 541 1.37 19.18 9.40
CA ARG A 541 1.35 20.61 9.12
C ARG A 541 0.72 21.43 10.24
N LEU A 542 -0.24 20.87 10.95
CA LEU A 542 -1.08 21.61 11.90
C LEU A 542 -0.74 21.29 13.36
N ILE A 543 -0.36 20.05 13.69
CA ILE A 543 -0.25 19.59 15.08
C ILE A 543 0.85 20.33 15.85
N GLU A 544 1.96 20.71 15.20
CA GLU A 544 3.06 21.44 15.86
C GLU A 544 2.59 22.77 16.45
N GLN A 545 1.77 23.50 15.72
CA GLN A 545 1.20 24.76 16.19
C GLN A 545 0.03 24.53 17.15
N ALA A 546 -0.83 23.56 16.85
CA ALA A 546 -2.01 23.27 17.65
C ALA A 546 -1.66 22.79 19.08
N SER A 547 -0.63 21.94 19.22
CA SER A 547 -0.19 21.41 20.52
C SER A 547 0.39 22.48 21.46
N ARG A 548 0.81 23.62 20.93
CA ARG A 548 1.26 24.77 21.74
C ARG A 548 0.11 25.52 22.40
N CYS A 549 -1.12 25.37 21.89
CA CYS A 549 -2.32 25.93 22.50
C CYS A 549 -2.70 25.21 23.81
N GLU A 550 -3.66 25.77 24.53
CA GLU A 550 -4.11 25.21 25.80
C GLU A 550 -5.00 23.98 25.61
N ALA A 551 -5.76 23.91 24.49
CA ALA A 551 -6.59 22.79 24.07
C ALA A 551 -6.49 22.57 22.57
N VAL A 552 -6.95 21.42 22.07
CA VAL A 552 -6.92 21.09 20.65
C VAL A 552 -8.28 20.55 20.20
N VAL A 553 -8.76 21.07 19.07
CA VAL A 553 -9.89 20.49 18.32
C VAL A 553 -9.32 19.67 17.17
N VAL A 554 -9.70 18.38 17.10
CA VAL A 554 -9.33 17.44 16.05
C VAL A 554 -10.57 17.18 15.20
N ASP A 555 -10.55 17.67 13.97
CA ASP A 555 -11.66 17.58 13.03
C ASP A 555 -11.42 16.44 12.05
N VAL A 556 -12.24 15.40 12.14
CA VAL A 556 -12.21 14.24 11.23
C VAL A 556 -13.43 14.22 10.32
N ARG A 557 -14.17 15.32 10.21
CA ARG A 557 -15.25 15.43 9.23
C ARG A 557 -14.71 15.22 7.82
N TYR A 558 -15.50 14.55 6.99
CA TYR A 558 -15.13 14.21 5.61
C TYR A 558 -13.88 13.32 5.49
N ASN A 559 -13.50 12.63 6.56
CA ASN A 559 -12.36 11.71 6.52
C ASN A 559 -12.68 10.49 5.67
N GLY A 560 -11.95 10.30 4.58
CA GLY A 560 -12.15 9.23 3.61
C GLY A 560 -11.61 7.85 4.04
N GLY A 561 -11.18 7.70 5.31
CA GLY A 561 -10.62 6.44 5.82
C GLY A 561 -9.14 6.21 5.44
N GLY A 562 -8.68 5.01 5.66
CA GLY A 562 -7.29 4.57 5.44
C GLY A 562 -6.86 3.54 6.50
N HIS A 563 -5.64 3.70 7.05
CA HIS A 563 -5.06 2.75 8.01
C HIS A 563 -4.05 3.40 8.99
N THR A 564 -4.02 4.73 9.10
CA THR A 564 -3.05 5.45 9.95
C THR A 564 -3.65 6.05 11.22
N SER A 565 -4.90 5.76 11.55
CA SER A 565 -5.57 6.29 12.75
C SER A 565 -4.80 5.99 14.04
N SER A 566 -4.16 4.82 14.14
CA SER A 566 -3.33 4.44 15.29
C SER A 566 -2.14 5.37 15.48
N LEU A 567 -1.53 5.87 14.42
CA LEU A 567 -0.41 6.83 14.47
C LEU A 567 -0.90 8.21 14.97
N VAL A 568 -2.06 8.65 14.47
CA VAL A 568 -2.69 9.90 14.93
C VAL A 568 -3.05 9.82 16.40
N LEU A 569 -3.67 8.72 16.84
CA LEU A 569 -4.02 8.48 18.25
C LEU A 569 -2.81 8.46 19.15
N GLU A 570 -1.71 7.82 18.72
CA GLU A 570 -0.45 7.80 19.49
C GLU A 570 0.06 9.22 19.76
N ARG A 571 -0.03 10.14 18.79
CA ARG A 571 0.33 11.55 18.98
C ARG A 571 -0.60 12.25 19.96
N LEU A 572 -1.91 12.07 19.82
CA LEU A 572 -2.91 12.72 20.66
C LEU A 572 -2.94 12.19 22.10
N THR A 573 -2.44 10.99 22.35
CA THR A 573 -2.28 10.43 23.71
C THR A 573 -1.07 10.97 24.46
N ARG A 574 -0.12 11.62 23.79
CA ARG A 574 1.06 12.22 24.42
C ARG A 574 0.63 13.38 25.32
N THR A 575 0.85 13.27 26.60
CA THR A 575 0.54 14.32 27.57
C THR A 575 1.83 14.96 28.05
N VAL A 576 1.86 16.29 28.17
CA VAL A 576 3.01 17.02 28.72
C VAL A 576 3.23 16.60 30.19
N VAL A 577 4.45 16.19 30.50
CA VAL A 577 4.85 15.77 31.86
C VAL A 577 5.99 16.63 32.42
N GLY A 578 6.55 17.51 31.62
CA GLY A 578 7.67 18.37 32.02
C GLY A 578 7.94 19.49 31.02
N TRP A 579 8.98 20.28 31.31
CA TRP A 579 9.36 21.45 30.50
C TRP A 579 10.87 21.58 30.44
N GLY A 580 11.40 21.81 29.24
CA GLY A 580 12.79 22.12 29.00
C GLY A 580 13.02 23.64 29.01
N TYR A 581 14.07 24.09 29.71
CA TYR A 581 14.44 25.48 29.77
C TYR A 581 15.85 25.69 29.22
N ALA A 582 16.01 26.68 28.38
CA ALA A 582 17.33 27.11 27.93
C ALA A 582 17.40 28.65 27.94
N ARG A 583 18.63 29.21 28.15
CA ARG A 583 18.83 30.65 28.26
C ARG A 583 18.33 31.46 27.07
N HIS A 584 18.35 30.89 25.88
CA HIS A 584 17.95 31.51 24.62
C HIS A 584 16.47 31.31 24.25
N MET A 585 15.71 30.61 25.09
CA MET A 585 14.30 30.36 24.86
C MET A 585 13.45 31.38 25.59
N ASP A 586 12.57 32.08 24.87
CA ASP A 586 11.57 32.97 25.46
C ASP A 586 10.41 32.19 26.13
N PHE A 587 10.18 30.95 25.67
CA PHE A 587 9.14 30.06 26.21
C PHE A 587 9.71 28.64 26.36
N PRO A 588 9.49 27.97 27.51
CA PRO A 588 9.95 26.61 27.72
C PRO A 588 9.30 25.60 26.77
N GLU A 589 10.06 24.61 26.32
CA GLU A 589 9.56 23.55 25.48
C GLU A 589 8.86 22.46 26.28
N PRO A 590 7.70 21.96 25.84
CA PRO A 590 7.02 20.86 26.50
C PRO A 590 7.78 19.53 26.32
N TYR A 591 7.72 18.67 27.32
CA TYR A 591 8.25 17.32 27.26
C TYR A 591 7.15 16.30 27.60
N PRO A 592 6.90 15.27 26.74
CA PRO A 592 7.49 15.14 25.40
C PRO A 592 7.05 16.26 24.45
N GLY A 593 7.84 16.48 23.39
CA GLY A 593 7.48 17.40 22.32
C GLY A 593 6.16 17.05 21.68
N GLN A 594 5.40 18.04 21.21
CA GLN A 594 4.04 17.87 20.66
C GLN A 594 3.05 17.16 21.63
N GLY A 595 3.31 17.16 22.93
CA GLY A 595 2.39 16.62 23.93
C GLY A 595 1.19 17.54 24.12
N MET A 596 0.01 16.95 24.35
CA MET A 596 -1.20 17.71 24.64
C MET A 596 -1.11 18.34 26.02
N ARG A 597 -1.32 19.66 26.10
CA ARG A 597 -1.27 20.43 27.34
C ARG A 597 -2.58 20.37 28.13
N GLY A 598 -3.68 20.20 27.43
CA GLY A 598 -5.04 20.19 28.01
C GLY A 598 -5.98 19.34 27.21
N PRO A 599 -7.30 19.66 27.26
CA PRO A 599 -8.33 18.84 26.64
C PRO A 599 -8.19 18.77 25.11
N VAL A 600 -8.60 17.61 24.58
CA VAL A 600 -8.81 17.38 23.14
C VAL A 600 -10.31 17.21 22.93
N VAL A 601 -10.85 17.79 21.85
CA VAL A 601 -12.24 17.63 21.42
C VAL A 601 -12.23 17.18 19.97
N PHE A 602 -13.02 16.15 19.65
CA PHE A 602 -13.13 15.63 18.29
C PHE A 602 -14.38 16.15 17.59
N ILE A 603 -14.32 16.33 16.27
CA ILE A 603 -15.50 16.61 15.45
C ILE A 603 -15.62 15.53 14.40
N THR A 604 -16.84 15.00 14.21
CA THR A 604 -17.17 14.00 13.18
C THR A 604 -18.47 14.35 12.47
N ASN A 605 -18.70 13.71 11.30
CA ASN A 605 -19.94 13.84 10.53
C ASN A 605 -20.25 12.55 9.75
N PRO A 606 -21.42 12.43 9.07
CA PRO A 606 -21.78 11.24 8.29
C PRO A 606 -20.85 10.88 7.13
N TYR A 607 -19.90 11.73 6.79
CA TYR A 607 -18.90 11.50 5.75
C TYR A 607 -17.52 11.10 6.30
N ALA A 608 -17.40 10.96 7.62
CA ALA A 608 -16.22 10.36 8.25
C ALA A 608 -16.40 8.85 8.27
N GLY A 609 -15.69 8.14 7.39
CA GLY A 609 -15.89 6.70 7.17
C GLY A 609 -14.63 5.87 7.33
N SER A 610 -14.80 4.56 7.44
CA SER A 610 -13.73 3.58 7.54
C SER A 610 -12.81 3.87 8.73
N ASP A 611 -11.52 4.13 8.51
CA ASP A 611 -10.60 4.53 9.57
C ASP A 611 -10.97 5.90 10.21
N GLY A 612 -11.86 6.69 9.57
CA GLY A 612 -12.54 7.85 10.16
C GLY A 612 -13.57 7.47 11.22
N ASP A 613 -14.32 6.39 11.03
CA ASP A 613 -15.15 5.77 12.06
C ASP A 613 -14.28 5.22 13.20
N ILE A 614 -13.19 4.52 12.83
CA ILE A 614 -12.29 3.87 13.78
C ILE A 614 -11.64 4.87 14.72
N ILE A 615 -11.10 6.00 14.22
CA ILE A 615 -10.50 7.01 15.11
C ILE A 615 -11.52 7.63 16.03
N THR A 616 -12.74 7.86 15.55
CA THR A 616 -13.83 8.41 16.35
C THR A 616 -14.22 7.46 17.49
N ALA A 617 -14.45 6.18 17.18
CA ALA A 617 -14.73 5.15 18.19
C ALA A 617 -13.55 4.95 19.17
N ALA A 618 -12.32 4.97 18.67
CA ALA A 618 -11.12 4.79 19.48
C ALA A 618 -10.91 5.97 20.44
N ALA A 619 -11.15 7.21 20.00
CA ALA A 619 -11.09 8.39 20.87
C ALA A 619 -12.03 8.28 22.08
N GLN A 620 -13.27 7.81 21.85
CA GLN A 620 -14.22 7.52 22.93
C GLN A 620 -13.78 6.37 23.83
N ASN A 621 -13.25 5.27 23.24
CA ASN A 621 -12.76 4.13 24.02
C ASN A 621 -11.58 4.49 24.93
N LEU A 622 -10.69 5.37 24.47
CA LEU A 622 -9.53 5.86 25.20
C LEU A 622 -9.87 6.99 26.17
N GLY A 623 -11.09 7.58 26.08
CA GLY A 623 -11.47 8.73 26.88
C GLY A 623 -10.62 9.96 26.60
N LEU A 624 -10.14 10.15 25.36
CA LEU A 624 -9.28 11.27 24.97
C LEU A 624 -10.00 12.61 25.06
N GLY A 625 -11.30 12.63 24.75
CA GLY A 625 -12.16 13.79 24.81
C GLY A 625 -13.52 13.51 24.18
N PRO A 626 -14.48 14.45 24.28
CA PRO A 626 -15.79 14.27 23.67
C PRO A 626 -15.72 14.37 22.16
N VAL A 627 -16.63 13.68 21.52
CA VAL A 627 -16.91 13.75 20.10
C VAL A 627 -18.13 14.63 19.86
N VAL A 628 -18.01 15.66 19.04
CA VAL A 628 -19.06 16.62 18.69
C VAL A 628 -19.45 16.40 17.22
N GLY A 629 -20.70 16.61 16.86
CA GLY A 629 -21.17 16.59 15.48
C GLY A 629 -22.31 15.63 15.23
N GLU A 630 -22.24 14.90 14.13
CA GLU A 630 -23.24 13.90 13.77
C GLU A 630 -22.59 12.52 13.71
N ARG A 631 -23.41 11.45 13.80
CA ARG A 631 -22.96 10.06 13.69
C ARG A 631 -22.08 9.87 12.45
N SER A 632 -20.98 9.15 12.60
CA SER A 632 -20.08 8.81 11.48
C SER A 632 -20.70 7.79 10.51
N TRP A 633 -20.03 7.45 9.43
CA TRP A 633 -20.59 6.67 8.32
C TRP A 633 -20.98 5.23 8.70
N GLY A 634 -20.10 4.51 9.37
CA GLY A 634 -20.39 3.16 9.84
C GLY A 634 -19.89 2.05 8.94
N GLY A 635 -18.75 2.21 8.30
CA GLY A 635 -18.13 1.16 7.51
C GLY A 635 -16.73 0.84 8.01
N VAL A 636 -16.58 -0.21 8.82
CA VAL A 636 -15.30 -0.57 9.46
C VAL A 636 -14.79 -1.96 9.09
N ILE A 637 -15.45 -2.65 8.16
CA ILE A 637 -14.88 -3.88 7.60
C ILE A 637 -13.74 -3.52 6.67
N GLY A 638 -12.52 -3.94 7.03
CA GLY A 638 -11.34 -3.74 6.20
C GLY A 638 -11.37 -4.63 4.97
N THR A 639 -10.85 -4.12 3.86
CA THR A 639 -10.91 -4.77 2.55
C THR A 639 -9.52 -5.13 2.02
N ASP A 640 -9.52 -6.09 1.12
CA ASP A 640 -8.40 -6.43 0.28
C ASP A 640 -8.84 -6.35 -1.20
N GLY A 641 -8.08 -5.67 -2.03
CA GLY A 641 -8.32 -5.50 -3.46
C GLY A 641 -7.28 -6.21 -4.33
N ARG A 642 -6.62 -7.24 -3.81
CA ARG A 642 -5.56 -7.97 -4.52
C ARG A 642 -6.04 -8.76 -5.72
N PHE A 643 -7.29 -9.20 -5.69
CA PHE A 643 -7.83 -10.05 -6.73
C PHE A 643 -8.73 -9.22 -7.64
N GLU A 644 -8.47 -9.35 -8.92
CA GLU A 644 -9.23 -8.74 -9.99
C GLU A 644 -9.89 -9.84 -10.81
N LEU A 645 -10.96 -9.51 -11.50
CA LEU A 645 -11.58 -10.42 -12.46
C LEU A 645 -10.73 -10.51 -13.73
N VAL A 646 -11.05 -11.45 -14.61
CA VAL A 646 -10.22 -11.80 -15.78
C VAL A 646 -9.94 -10.65 -16.74
N ASP A 647 -10.79 -9.63 -16.76
CA ASP A 647 -10.65 -8.41 -17.57
C ASP A 647 -9.97 -7.26 -16.81
N GLY A 648 -9.59 -7.49 -15.54
CA GLY A 648 -9.03 -6.50 -14.64
C GLY A 648 -10.07 -5.69 -13.86
N THR A 649 -11.37 -6.01 -13.95
CA THR A 649 -12.38 -5.41 -13.08
C THR A 649 -12.04 -5.70 -11.62
N GLY A 650 -11.79 -4.64 -10.83
CA GLY A 650 -11.49 -4.74 -9.41
C GLY A 650 -12.71 -5.11 -8.60
N VAL A 651 -12.58 -6.06 -7.68
CA VAL A 651 -13.58 -6.38 -6.66
C VAL A 651 -12.89 -6.41 -5.31
N THR A 652 -13.44 -5.67 -4.33
CA THR A 652 -12.87 -5.66 -2.99
C THR A 652 -13.42 -6.82 -2.16
N GLN A 653 -12.54 -7.48 -1.41
CA GLN A 653 -12.91 -8.58 -0.53
C GLN A 653 -12.99 -8.08 0.92
N PRO A 654 -14.15 -8.19 1.62
CA PRO A 654 -14.32 -7.75 3.00
C PRO A 654 -13.71 -8.77 3.97
N ARG A 655 -12.44 -8.57 4.37
CA ARG A 655 -11.63 -9.57 5.08
C ARG A 655 -11.41 -9.31 6.57
N TYR A 656 -11.54 -8.09 7.04
CA TYR A 656 -11.10 -7.71 8.39
C TYR A 656 -12.22 -7.03 9.13
N ALA A 657 -12.67 -7.56 10.25
CA ALA A 657 -13.68 -6.93 11.10
C ALA A 657 -13.03 -6.28 12.33
N PHE A 658 -13.52 -5.11 12.71
CA PHE A 658 -13.10 -4.40 13.92
C PHE A 658 -14.11 -4.59 15.05
N ALA A 659 -13.60 -4.90 16.25
CA ALA A 659 -14.38 -4.92 17.47
C ALA A 659 -13.74 -4.00 18.52
N PHE A 660 -14.54 -3.07 19.05
CA PHE A 660 -14.10 -2.13 20.09
C PHE A 660 -14.60 -2.57 21.46
N HIS A 661 -13.83 -2.30 22.52
CA HIS A 661 -14.24 -2.67 23.89
C HIS A 661 -15.59 -2.05 24.27
N ARG A 662 -15.86 -0.79 23.89
CA ARG A 662 -17.11 -0.09 24.20
C ARG A 662 -18.25 -0.44 23.25
N HIS A 663 -17.97 -0.67 21.96
CA HIS A 663 -18.98 -0.79 20.91
C HIS A 663 -19.13 -2.23 20.38
N GLY A 664 -18.20 -3.17 20.73
CA GLY A 664 -18.14 -4.48 20.11
C GLY A 664 -17.97 -4.34 18.60
N PHE A 665 -18.72 -5.13 17.82
CA PHE A 665 -18.81 -5.03 16.36
C PHE A 665 -19.85 -4.00 15.88
N GLY A 666 -20.47 -3.23 16.79
CA GLY A 666 -21.64 -2.40 16.48
C GLY A 666 -21.33 -1.08 15.75
N VAL A 667 -20.07 -0.80 15.38
CA VAL A 667 -19.74 0.35 14.54
C VAL A 667 -20.04 0.04 13.06
N GLU A 668 -19.86 -1.21 12.63
CA GLU A 668 -20.24 -1.64 11.28
C GLU A 668 -21.74 -1.47 11.05
N ASN A 669 -22.14 -0.89 9.93
CA ASN A 669 -23.51 -0.57 9.53
C ASN A 669 -24.26 0.40 10.46
N HIS A 670 -23.57 1.04 11.42
CA HIS A 670 -24.18 2.02 12.32
C HIS A 670 -23.39 3.33 12.36
N GLY A 671 -22.08 3.26 12.51
CA GLY A 671 -21.22 4.40 12.81
C GLY A 671 -20.98 4.60 14.29
N THR A 672 -20.28 5.66 14.63
CA THR A 672 -20.02 6.10 15.98
C THR A 672 -20.90 7.30 16.28
N ASP A 673 -21.80 7.18 17.28
CA ASP A 673 -22.61 8.29 17.74
C ASP A 673 -21.72 9.33 18.46
N PRO A 674 -21.89 10.64 18.20
CA PRO A 674 -21.18 11.67 18.92
C PRO A 674 -21.63 11.73 20.39
N ASP A 675 -20.76 12.20 21.29
CA ASP A 675 -21.12 12.48 22.67
C ASP A 675 -21.99 13.74 22.77
N ILE A 676 -21.82 14.69 21.85
CA ILE A 676 -22.58 15.93 21.70
C ILE A 676 -23.10 16.04 20.28
N GLU A 677 -24.40 15.78 20.10
CA GLU A 677 -25.02 15.84 18.78
C GLU A 677 -25.25 17.29 18.33
N VAL A 678 -24.75 17.64 17.17
CA VAL A 678 -24.90 18.97 16.54
C VAL A 678 -25.17 18.78 15.05
N PRO A 679 -26.43 18.70 14.62
CA PRO A 679 -26.76 18.58 13.21
C PRO A 679 -26.48 19.90 12.46
N LEU A 680 -26.03 19.77 11.21
CA LEU A 680 -25.87 20.89 10.27
C LEU A 680 -26.97 20.83 9.21
N GLY A 681 -27.75 21.90 9.12
CA GLY A 681 -28.78 22.05 8.10
C GLY A 681 -28.30 22.81 6.84
N PRO A 682 -29.05 22.75 5.73
CA PRO A 682 -28.72 23.50 4.51
C PRO A 682 -28.58 25.00 4.72
N SER A 683 -29.38 25.60 5.64
CA SER A 683 -29.32 27.03 5.95
C SER A 683 -28.02 27.44 6.64
N ASP A 684 -27.41 26.53 7.44
CA ASP A 684 -26.16 26.81 8.12
C ASP A 684 -25.03 26.92 7.08
N TRP A 685 -25.04 26.01 6.09
CA TRP A 685 -24.15 26.07 4.95
C TRP A 685 -24.31 27.35 4.12
N GLU A 686 -25.54 27.73 3.82
CA GLU A 686 -25.83 28.95 3.04
C GLU A 686 -25.34 30.21 3.75
N ASN A 687 -25.47 30.26 5.06
CA ASN A 687 -25.03 31.38 5.90
C ASN A 687 -23.52 31.34 6.22
N GLY A 688 -22.80 30.27 5.85
CA GLY A 688 -21.38 30.05 6.19
C GLY A 688 -21.16 29.81 7.68
N GLU A 689 -22.18 29.31 8.39
CA GLU A 689 -22.09 28.94 9.80
C GLU A 689 -21.48 27.54 9.95
N ASP A 690 -20.71 27.35 11.00
CA ASP A 690 -20.11 26.05 11.35
C ASP A 690 -20.38 25.79 12.84
N LEU A 691 -21.63 25.39 13.13
CA LEU A 691 -22.09 25.18 14.49
C LEU A 691 -21.35 24.02 15.18
N GLN A 692 -20.96 22.97 14.44
CA GLN A 692 -20.19 21.85 14.98
C GLN A 692 -18.83 22.32 15.49
N LEU A 693 -18.12 23.12 14.69
CA LEU A 693 -16.84 23.69 15.08
C LEU A 693 -16.98 24.66 16.26
N ASP A 694 -18.02 25.50 16.25
CA ASP A 694 -18.27 26.46 17.32
C ASP A 694 -18.53 25.77 18.65
N VAL A 695 -19.37 24.72 18.66
CA VAL A 695 -19.67 23.92 19.86
C VAL A 695 -18.41 23.19 20.34
N ALA A 696 -17.60 22.63 19.43
CA ALA A 696 -16.35 21.97 19.80
C ALA A 696 -15.35 22.92 20.47
N VAL A 697 -15.23 24.17 19.97
CA VAL A 697 -14.39 25.19 20.60
C VAL A 697 -14.93 25.59 21.97
N ASP A 698 -16.25 25.79 22.10
CA ASP A 698 -16.87 26.15 23.38
C ASP A 698 -16.69 25.03 24.41
N GLU A 699 -16.84 23.75 23.99
CA GLU A 699 -16.60 22.58 24.85
C GLU A 699 -15.13 22.51 25.29
N ALA A 700 -14.18 22.76 24.38
CA ALA A 700 -12.78 22.81 24.74
C ALA A 700 -12.49 23.90 25.77
N LEU A 701 -13.08 25.09 25.61
CA LEU A 701 -12.93 26.19 26.55
C LEU A 701 -13.59 25.87 27.93
N ALA A 702 -14.77 25.28 27.94
CA ALA A 702 -15.45 24.85 29.17
C ALA A 702 -14.59 23.85 29.96
N ARG A 703 -14.01 22.87 29.27
CA ARG A 703 -13.11 21.88 29.89
C ARG A 703 -11.82 22.50 30.42
N LEU A 704 -11.31 23.56 29.80
CA LEU A 704 -10.18 24.33 30.34
C LEU A 704 -10.51 25.07 31.64
N GLU A 705 -11.74 25.50 31.82
CA GLU A 705 -12.18 26.10 33.13
C GLU A 705 -12.25 25.03 34.24
N GLU A 706 -12.62 23.79 33.90
CA GLU A 706 -12.64 22.68 34.86
C GLU A 706 -11.23 22.14 35.15
N LYS A 707 -10.42 21.98 34.12
CA LYS A 707 -9.05 21.48 34.22
C LYS A 707 -8.12 22.34 33.34
N PRO A 708 -7.45 23.33 33.93
CA PRO A 708 -6.51 24.19 33.21
C PRO A 708 -5.41 23.40 32.51
N ALA A 709 -4.96 23.94 31.39
CA ALA A 709 -3.85 23.36 30.63
C ALA A 709 -2.57 23.32 31.46
N MET A 710 -1.73 22.33 31.20
CA MET A 710 -0.40 22.27 31.80
C MET A 710 0.41 23.52 31.41
N ALA A 711 0.96 24.19 32.40
CA ALA A 711 1.79 25.37 32.21
C ALA A 711 3.21 25.15 32.77
N PRO A 712 4.23 25.78 32.16
CA PRO A 712 5.57 25.70 32.69
C PRO A 712 5.62 26.32 34.08
N PRO A 713 6.30 25.69 35.06
CA PRO A 713 6.51 26.28 36.37
C PRO A 713 7.45 27.49 36.26
N GLU A 714 7.33 28.40 37.23
CA GLU A 714 8.27 29.50 37.35
C GLU A 714 9.70 29.00 37.63
N LEU A 715 10.68 29.68 37.10
CA LEU A 715 12.09 29.35 37.40
C LEU A 715 12.33 29.50 38.92
N PRO A 716 13.05 28.57 39.54
CA PRO A 716 13.36 28.66 40.94
C PRO A 716 14.30 29.88 41.19
N PRO A 717 14.29 30.44 42.42
CA PRO A 717 15.23 31.51 42.78
C PRO A 717 16.69 31.11 42.49
N ALA A 718 17.52 32.08 42.16
CA ALA A 718 18.90 31.88 41.69
C ALA A 718 19.87 31.14 42.64
N ALA A 719 19.47 30.82 43.86
CA ALA A 719 20.22 30.00 44.79
C ALA A 719 19.62 28.58 44.87
N PHE A 720 20.17 27.64 44.10
CA PHE A 720 20.04 26.22 44.43
C PHE A 720 20.86 25.95 45.71
N THR A 721 20.21 26.05 46.84
CA THR A 721 20.74 25.43 48.06
C THR A 721 20.15 24.02 48.05
N GLY A 722 20.96 23.05 47.55
CA GLY A 722 20.62 21.60 47.51
C GLY A 722 20.39 21.03 48.87
#